data_4ce156c85502dc34f0ee613bd91d233e
#
_entry.id   4ce156c85502dc34f0ee613bd91d233e
#
_cell.length_a   1.000
_cell.length_b   1.000
_cell.length_c   1.000
_cell.angle_alpha   90.00
_cell.angle_beta   90.00
_cell.angle_gamma   90.00
#
_symmetry.space_group_name_H-M   'P 1'
#
loop_
_entity.id
_entity.type
_entity.pdbx_description
1 polymer ?
#
loop_
_entity_poly.entity_id
_entity_poly.type
_entity_poly.pdbx_seq_one_letter_code
_entity_poly.pdbx_strand_id
1 'polypeptide(L)'
;MHKPVKYFEKVVTVGANAVWQVFDRVNQIKQNESFTPKWSDKPLLKSYQKAKPPLGWPRETDSLCPRCIPEIRQRIVDGEVDYKILLTQPVGEIKAKIIERDGKILMVKECAKHGVFEDLMSIDPAFSKHLEDVFPGRDIRAHNDEKLHDHGTSTITHGRGSVLTIDLTNRCNMMCDPCFMDANQVGFVHELTWEDIQTLLDNAISIKPRRQMSVQFSGGEPTLSPYFLDAVRYARKVGYNSVQAATNGIEFAKRPEFCKEAAAAGLRYAYLQFDGIGNEANSHRAVGNLFDVKLRAIENLWSNGVDIVPVITIINGVNNEQVGHVVQFALDNPKKIPFLSFQPVSFTGRDEAVTDERRQAQRYTLSHLAHDVKNQIGIGEPVRDWFPISFMSTFSDFADLIHGPAADWGQLSCGCHPNCGIGMAIMCDKDTKEYVPVTKFLHADQLAKDIARINDAARGRFLSVLGVSLALLRNYDPFTSPKHFKLSDLMAKFDKCFGMSKKAQTGGYGKVTGDRTMDDIVKRRNDRWNFLFIAGMWFQDLFNYDFRRTEQCIIPYATQEGEISFCAYNTGVGWRNIIEKMHMTATLTKWYEDKGRHEIFAGNKAVPLTEKAHNLVLNEEHVKAGRQHDLDDKGIAKTAREEKTRKRDEALKAKIENDKMARLYREHVLGEKKIEGFVPLDGLLNSMPMAPKPATETKQEEVGAMGD
;
A
#
# COMPACT_ATOMS: atom_id res chain seq x y z
N MET A 1 6.00 -18.16 -40.20
CA MET A 1 6.55 -19.22 -39.32
C MET A 1 5.73 -19.43 -37.99
N HIS A 2 4.87 -18.50 -37.56
CA HIS A 2 4.16 -18.62 -36.27
C HIS A 2 2.80 -19.33 -36.31
N LYS A 3 2.08 -19.29 -37.43
CA LYS A 3 0.74 -19.93 -37.55
C LYS A 3 0.76 -21.44 -37.27
N PRO A 4 1.66 -22.26 -37.81
CA PRO A 4 1.64 -23.71 -37.57
C PRO A 4 1.82 -24.06 -36.08
N VAL A 5 2.67 -23.32 -35.35
CA VAL A 5 2.88 -23.54 -33.90
C VAL A 5 1.63 -23.25 -33.11
N LYS A 6 0.94 -22.14 -33.39
CA LYS A 6 -0.32 -21.77 -32.69
C LYS A 6 -1.44 -22.79 -32.96
N TYR A 7 -1.53 -23.34 -34.16
CA TYR A 7 -2.45 -24.43 -34.48
C TYR A 7 -2.14 -25.70 -33.68
N PHE A 8 -0.86 -26.09 -33.61
CA PHE A 8 -0.43 -27.23 -32.80
C PHE A 8 -0.78 -27.01 -31.33
N GLU A 9 -0.45 -25.84 -30.77
CA GLU A 9 -0.82 -25.50 -29.41
C GLU A 9 -2.34 -25.58 -29.18
N LYS A 10 -3.16 -25.17 -30.16
CA LYS A 10 -4.63 -25.29 -30.06
C LYS A 10 -5.09 -26.76 -29.99
N VAL A 11 -4.48 -27.64 -30.75
CA VAL A 11 -4.76 -29.08 -30.66
C VAL A 11 -4.43 -29.61 -29.29
N VAL A 12 -3.28 -29.19 -28.71
CA VAL A 12 -2.88 -29.57 -27.34
C VAL A 12 -3.92 -29.07 -26.31
N THR A 13 -4.40 -27.82 -26.44
CA THR A 13 -5.41 -27.28 -25.49
C THR A 13 -6.75 -28.02 -25.59
N VAL A 14 -7.18 -28.41 -26.78
CA VAL A 14 -8.41 -29.20 -26.97
C VAL A 14 -8.26 -30.60 -26.35
N GLY A 15 -7.10 -31.26 -26.60
CA GLY A 15 -6.79 -32.56 -25.97
C GLY A 15 -6.76 -32.50 -24.46
N ALA A 16 -6.12 -31.45 -23.90
CA ALA A 16 -6.07 -31.21 -22.46
C ALA A 16 -7.46 -31.03 -21.85
N ASN A 17 -8.38 -30.37 -22.56
CA ASN A 17 -9.75 -30.20 -22.07
C ASN A 17 -10.51 -31.54 -21.97
N ALA A 18 -10.34 -32.45 -22.95
CA ALA A 18 -10.93 -33.78 -22.89
C ALA A 18 -10.41 -34.61 -21.70
N VAL A 19 -9.08 -34.59 -21.48
CA VAL A 19 -8.46 -35.26 -20.32
C VAL A 19 -8.90 -34.63 -19.01
N TRP A 20 -9.00 -33.30 -18.97
CA TRP A 20 -9.48 -32.58 -17.78
C TRP A 20 -10.87 -33.03 -17.32
N GLN A 21 -11.81 -33.24 -18.23
CA GLN A 21 -13.15 -33.68 -17.85
C GLN A 21 -13.16 -34.98 -17.03
N VAL A 22 -12.28 -35.92 -17.38
CA VAL A 22 -12.12 -37.17 -16.63
C VAL A 22 -11.44 -36.91 -15.29
N PHE A 23 -10.36 -36.14 -15.32
CA PHE A 23 -9.58 -35.80 -14.12
C PHE A 23 -10.44 -35.05 -13.10
N ASP A 24 -11.23 -34.07 -13.52
CA ASP A 24 -12.11 -33.29 -12.67
C ASP A 24 -13.23 -34.14 -12.03
N ARG A 25 -13.87 -35.04 -12.79
CA ARG A 25 -14.84 -35.99 -12.23
C ARG A 25 -14.25 -36.85 -11.12
N VAL A 26 -13.03 -37.36 -11.32
CA VAL A 26 -12.33 -38.12 -10.28
C VAL A 26 -12.03 -37.25 -9.05
N ASN A 27 -11.66 -35.99 -9.22
CA ASN A 27 -11.44 -35.06 -8.13
C ASN A 27 -12.72 -34.72 -7.33
N GLN A 28 -13.87 -34.64 -8.00
CA GLN A 28 -15.14 -34.41 -7.33
C GLN A 28 -15.64 -35.61 -6.50
N ILE A 29 -15.45 -36.81 -7.02
CA ILE A 29 -15.94 -38.05 -6.35
C ILE A 29 -15.06 -38.43 -5.17
N LYS A 30 -13.75 -38.25 -5.28
CA LYS A 30 -12.78 -38.76 -4.32
C LYS A 30 -11.83 -37.67 -3.86
N GLN A 31 -12.04 -37.16 -2.67
CA GLN A 31 -11.19 -36.14 -2.05
C GLN A 31 -10.46 -36.72 -0.85
N ASN A 32 -9.20 -36.32 -0.68
CA ASN A 32 -8.44 -36.63 0.54
C ASN A 32 -8.75 -35.60 1.62
N GLU A 33 -8.49 -35.93 2.85
CA GLU A 33 -8.54 -34.98 3.96
C GLU A 33 -7.46 -33.89 3.84
N SER A 34 -7.72 -32.75 4.43
CA SER A 34 -6.71 -31.70 4.55
C SER A 34 -5.59 -32.13 5.50
N PHE A 35 -4.37 -31.73 5.19
CA PHE A 35 -3.21 -31.99 6.05
C PHE A 35 -2.80 -30.73 6.82
N THR A 36 -2.09 -30.94 7.94
CA THR A 36 -1.51 -29.88 8.75
C THR A 36 -0.02 -29.74 8.38
N PRO A 37 0.41 -28.61 7.80
CA PRO A 37 1.83 -28.37 7.56
C PRO A 37 2.57 -28.01 8.85
N LYS A 38 3.91 -28.15 8.88
CA LYS A 38 4.71 -27.81 10.06
C LYS A 38 4.57 -26.35 10.52
N TRP A 39 4.33 -25.42 9.60
CA TRP A 39 4.16 -24.00 9.90
C TRP A 39 2.78 -23.66 10.49
N SER A 40 1.86 -24.61 10.62
CA SER A 40 0.52 -24.39 11.16
C SER A 40 0.20 -25.45 12.22
N ASP A 41 -0.56 -25.09 13.22
CA ASP A 41 -1.16 -25.98 14.22
C ASP A 41 -2.55 -26.50 13.79
N LYS A 42 -3.06 -26.02 12.66
CA LYS A 42 -4.37 -26.35 12.09
C LYS A 42 -4.24 -26.83 10.65
N PRO A 43 -5.11 -27.75 10.19
CA PRO A 43 -5.09 -28.22 8.81
C PRO A 43 -5.41 -27.10 7.82
N LEU A 44 -4.93 -27.22 6.58
CA LEU A 44 -5.31 -26.31 5.50
C LEU A 44 -6.82 -26.39 5.26
N LEU A 45 -7.44 -25.25 4.96
CA LEU A 45 -8.87 -25.21 4.62
C LEU A 45 -9.09 -25.55 3.15
N LYS A 46 -10.15 -26.31 2.90
CA LYS A 46 -10.73 -26.46 1.57
C LYS A 46 -11.51 -25.20 1.18
N SER A 47 -11.75 -25.01 -0.11
CA SER A 47 -12.38 -23.78 -0.64
C SER A 47 -13.75 -23.49 0.01
N TYR A 48 -14.56 -24.53 0.23
CA TYR A 48 -15.89 -24.42 0.82
C TYR A 48 -15.88 -24.18 2.35
N GLN A 49 -14.76 -24.36 3.02
CA GLN A 49 -14.56 -24.09 4.45
C GLN A 49 -14.12 -22.63 4.72
N LYS A 50 -13.76 -21.90 3.68
CA LYS A 50 -13.33 -20.51 3.82
C LYS A 50 -14.49 -19.60 4.11
N ALA A 51 -14.31 -18.72 5.08
CA ALA A 51 -15.30 -17.70 5.42
C ALA A 51 -15.30 -16.57 4.39
N LYS A 52 -16.50 -16.05 4.15
CA LYS A 52 -16.71 -14.82 3.38
C LYS A 52 -17.50 -13.85 4.26
N PRO A 53 -17.11 -12.56 4.30
CA PRO A 53 -17.96 -11.54 4.92
C PRO A 53 -19.25 -11.43 4.10
N PRO A 54 -20.32 -10.84 4.63
CA PRO A 54 -21.44 -10.40 3.82
C PRO A 54 -20.96 -9.44 2.74
N LEU A 55 -21.27 -9.76 1.49
CA LEU A 55 -20.92 -9.01 0.28
C LEU A 55 -22.20 -8.57 -0.44
N GLY A 56 -22.06 -7.80 -1.51
CA GLY A 56 -23.18 -7.21 -2.24
C GLY A 56 -23.74 -5.97 -1.57
N TRP A 57 -24.81 -5.45 -2.13
CA TRP A 57 -25.57 -4.31 -1.63
C TRP A 57 -27.06 -4.47 -1.97
N PRO A 58 -27.98 -3.88 -1.19
CA PRO A 58 -27.70 -3.11 0.02
C PRO A 58 -27.19 -4.01 1.15
N ARG A 59 -26.23 -3.51 1.94
CA ARG A 59 -25.76 -4.19 3.15
C ARG A 59 -25.44 -3.19 4.26
N GLU A 60 -25.48 -3.67 5.48
CA GLU A 60 -25.06 -2.92 6.65
C GLU A 60 -23.70 -3.43 7.15
N THR A 61 -22.87 -2.53 7.65
CA THR A 61 -21.56 -2.83 8.25
C THR A 61 -21.32 -1.90 9.44
N ASP A 62 -20.37 -2.30 10.30
CA ASP A 62 -19.87 -1.47 11.37
C ASP A 62 -18.82 -0.49 10.87
N SER A 63 -18.86 0.73 11.37
CA SER A 63 -18.03 1.84 10.92
C SER A 63 -17.71 2.80 12.08
N LEU A 64 -16.97 3.85 11.78
CA LEU A 64 -16.58 4.89 12.73
C LEU A 64 -17.11 6.26 12.30
N CYS A 65 -17.44 7.10 13.28
CA CYS A 65 -17.79 8.49 13.04
C CYS A 65 -16.54 9.32 12.76
N PRO A 66 -16.47 10.03 11.61
CA PRO A 66 -15.29 10.82 11.21
C PRO A 66 -14.97 12.01 12.12
N ARG A 67 -15.87 12.35 13.03
CA ARG A 67 -15.70 13.47 13.97
C ARG A 67 -15.46 13.00 15.40
N CYS A 68 -16.24 12.01 15.90
CA CYS A 68 -16.04 11.48 17.25
C CYS A 68 -14.64 10.89 17.47
N ILE A 69 -14.08 10.20 16.45
CA ILE A 69 -12.80 9.54 16.59
C ILE A 69 -11.63 10.53 16.75
N PRO A 70 -11.46 11.56 15.92
CA PRO A 70 -10.43 12.57 16.15
C PRO A 70 -10.57 13.27 17.51
N GLU A 71 -11.82 13.56 17.96
CA GLU A 71 -12.07 14.19 19.26
C GLU A 71 -11.57 13.32 20.43
N ILE A 72 -11.94 12.04 20.48
CA ILE A 72 -11.50 11.14 21.57
C ILE A 72 -10.01 10.85 21.50
N ARG A 73 -9.46 10.65 20.31
CA ARG A 73 -8.03 10.42 20.12
C ARG A 73 -7.20 11.60 20.61
N GLN A 74 -7.62 12.84 20.31
CA GLN A 74 -6.92 14.02 20.79
C GLN A 74 -6.90 14.07 22.32
N ARG A 75 -8.02 13.79 22.98
CA ARG A 75 -8.12 13.74 24.45
C ARG A 75 -7.23 12.67 25.07
N ILE A 76 -7.06 11.53 24.39
CA ILE A 76 -6.13 10.46 24.80
C ILE A 76 -4.67 10.94 24.66
N VAL A 77 -4.32 11.55 23.53
CA VAL A 77 -2.97 12.07 23.27
C VAL A 77 -2.60 13.18 24.25
N ASP A 78 -3.57 14.01 24.65
CA ASP A 78 -3.38 15.07 25.63
C ASP A 78 -3.36 14.54 27.09
N GLY A 79 -3.63 13.25 27.29
CA GLY A 79 -3.62 12.61 28.62
C GLY A 79 -4.87 12.87 29.46
N GLU A 80 -5.94 13.40 28.87
CA GLU A 80 -7.22 13.63 29.56
C GLU A 80 -8.01 12.34 29.80
N VAL A 81 -7.83 11.34 28.93
CA VAL A 81 -8.55 10.07 28.95
C VAL A 81 -7.57 8.93 28.73
N ASP A 82 -7.73 7.84 29.47
CA ASP A 82 -6.95 6.61 29.27
C ASP A 82 -7.34 5.92 27.95
N TYR A 83 -6.36 5.53 27.14
CA TYR A 83 -6.58 4.83 25.86
C TYR A 83 -7.40 3.54 26.00
N LYS A 84 -7.41 2.93 27.19
CA LYS A 84 -8.22 1.73 27.49
C LYS A 84 -9.71 1.92 27.26
N ILE A 85 -10.21 3.16 27.20
CA ILE A 85 -11.60 3.42 26.84
C ILE A 85 -11.93 2.87 25.45
N LEU A 86 -10.97 2.89 24.51
CA LEU A 86 -11.11 2.35 23.17
C LEU A 86 -11.18 0.82 23.14
N LEU A 87 -10.71 0.14 24.21
CA LEU A 87 -10.75 -1.31 24.36
C LEU A 87 -12.02 -1.81 25.05
N THR A 88 -12.70 -0.93 25.77
CA THR A 88 -13.80 -1.31 26.67
C THR A 88 -15.16 -0.71 26.29
N GLN A 89 -15.17 0.30 25.41
CA GLN A 89 -16.37 1.00 25.00
C GLN A 89 -16.40 1.22 23.48
N PRO A 90 -17.59 1.18 22.84
CA PRO A 90 -17.74 1.40 21.39
C PRO A 90 -17.69 2.89 21.05
N VAL A 91 -16.62 3.59 21.43
CA VAL A 91 -16.49 5.03 21.26
C VAL A 91 -16.39 5.38 19.78
N GLY A 92 -17.32 6.19 19.29
CA GLY A 92 -17.35 6.62 17.91
C GLY A 92 -17.82 5.57 16.90
N GLU A 93 -18.19 4.36 17.35
CA GLU A 93 -18.75 3.33 16.48
C GLU A 93 -20.16 3.69 16.03
N ILE A 94 -20.43 3.50 14.76
CA ILE A 94 -21.73 3.75 14.12
C ILE A 94 -21.97 2.71 13.03
N LYS A 95 -23.24 2.52 12.67
CA LYS A 95 -23.60 1.69 11.51
C LYS A 95 -23.42 2.47 10.21
N ALA A 96 -23.02 1.77 9.17
CA ALA A 96 -22.95 2.27 7.80
C ALA A 96 -23.73 1.36 6.86
N LYS A 97 -24.35 1.94 5.83
CA LYS A 97 -25.03 1.21 4.76
C LYS A 97 -24.24 1.37 3.47
N ILE A 98 -23.97 0.26 2.81
CA ILE A 98 -23.45 0.24 1.45
C ILE A 98 -24.65 0.11 0.52
N ILE A 99 -24.82 1.09 -0.36
CA ILE A 99 -25.97 1.18 -1.26
C ILE A 99 -25.53 1.50 -2.68
N GLU A 100 -26.37 1.16 -3.64
CA GLU A 100 -26.26 1.66 -5.01
C GLU A 100 -27.24 2.81 -5.20
N ARG A 101 -26.74 3.93 -5.73
CA ARG A 101 -27.54 5.09 -6.08
C ARG A 101 -26.89 5.81 -7.28
N ASP A 102 -27.68 6.14 -8.28
CA ASP A 102 -27.25 6.85 -9.50
C ASP A 102 -26.05 6.17 -10.21
N GLY A 103 -26.07 4.83 -10.29
CA GLY A 103 -25.01 4.05 -10.91
C GLY A 103 -23.66 4.06 -10.16
N LYS A 104 -23.68 4.39 -8.89
CA LYS A 104 -22.50 4.40 -8.00
C LYS A 104 -22.75 3.61 -6.73
N ILE A 105 -21.69 3.08 -6.16
CA ILE A 105 -21.72 2.47 -4.82
C ILE A 105 -21.27 3.50 -3.81
N LEU A 106 -22.09 3.71 -2.80
CA LEU A 106 -21.89 4.69 -1.74
C LEU A 106 -21.89 4.00 -0.38
N MET A 107 -21.11 4.55 0.55
CA MET A 107 -21.24 4.30 1.98
C MET A 107 -21.97 5.47 2.59
N VAL A 108 -23.09 5.21 3.26
CA VAL A 108 -23.89 6.21 3.99
C VAL A 108 -23.93 5.81 5.45
N LYS A 109 -23.63 6.74 6.35
CA LYS A 109 -23.63 6.51 7.79
C LYS A 109 -24.12 7.74 8.54
N GLU A 110 -24.72 7.52 9.70
CA GLU A 110 -25.30 8.56 10.52
C GLU A 110 -24.76 8.49 11.96
N CYS A 111 -24.31 9.62 12.46
CA CYS A 111 -23.92 9.80 13.85
C CYS A 111 -24.94 10.70 14.55
N ALA A 112 -25.46 10.25 15.67
CA ALA A 112 -26.44 11.01 16.45
C ALA A 112 -25.94 12.42 16.85
N LYS A 113 -24.62 12.60 17.04
CA LYS A 113 -23.99 13.88 17.39
C LYS A 113 -23.65 14.74 16.17
N HIS A 114 -23.23 14.11 15.04
CA HIS A 114 -22.59 14.82 13.92
C HIS A 114 -23.34 14.71 12.60
N GLY A 115 -24.52 14.06 12.59
CA GLY A 115 -25.36 13.94 11.41
C GLY A 115 -24.87 12.89 10.39
N VAL A 116 -25.25 13.08 9.14
CA VAL A 116 -25.05 12.12 8.04
C VAL A 116 -23.73 12.37 7.32
N PHE A 117 -23.03 11.28 7.02
CA PHE A 117 -21.83 11.25 6.18
C PHE A 117 -22.06 10.32 5.00
N GLU A 118 -21.57 10.73 3.85
CA GLU A 118 -21.60 9.95 2.63
C GLU A 118 -20.24 9.95 1.97
N ASP A 119 -19.81 8.78 1.44
CA ASP A 119 -18.57 8.64 0.70
C ASP A 119 -18.71 7.71 -0.49
N LEU A 120 -17.95 7.99 -1.55
CA LEU A 120 -17.96 7.20 -2.78
C LEU A 120 -17.07 5.96 -2.62
N MET A 121 -17.66 4.77 -2.84
CA MET A 121 -16.96 3.50 -2.80
C MET A 121 -16.58 3.00 -4.19
N SER A 122 -17.42 3.24 -5.19
CA SER A 122 -17.16 2.86 -6.58
C SER A 122 -18.00 3.68 -7.56
N ILE A 123 -17.43 3.99 -8.72
CA ILE A 123 -18.15 4.60 -9.86
C ILE A 123 -18.76 3.55 -10.79
N ASP A 124 -18.49 2.26 -10.55
CA ASP A 124 -18.91 1.16 -11.40
C ASP A 124 -19.42 -0.02 -10.55
N PRO A 125 -20.76 -0.19 -10.44
CA PRO A 125 -21.33 -1.32 -9.72
C PRO A 125 -20.99 -2.68 -10.34
N ALA A 126 -20.91 -2.79 -11.68
CA ALA A 126 -20.58 -4.05 -12.34
C ALA A 126 -19.15 -4.50 -12.01
N PHE A 127 -18.20 -3.56 -11.99
CA PHE A 127 -16.84 -3.80 -11.53
C PHE A 127 -16.79 -4.28 -10.07
N SER A 128 -17.48 -3.59 -9.17
CA SER A 128 -17.54 -3.96 -7.75
C SER A 128 -18.14 -5.33 -7.53
N LYS A 129 -19.24 -5.64 -8.26
CA LYS A 129 -19.87 -6.96 -8.20
C LYS A 129 -18.91 -8.06 -8.68
N HIS A 130 -18.20 -7.84 -9.78
CA HIS A 130 -17.20 -8.80 -10.27
C HIS A 130 -16.14 -9.10 -9.20
N LEU A 131 -15.58 -8.08 -8.55
CA LEU A 131 -14.58 -8.28 -7.50
C LEU A 131 -15.10 -9.14 -6.33
N GLU A 132 -16.34 -8.91 -5.92
CA GLU A 132 -16.98 -9.64 -4.82
C GLU A 132 -17.38 -11.07 -5.24
N ASP A 133 -17.83 -11.27 -6.47
CA ASP A 133 -18.22 -12.59 -7.01
C ASP A 133 -17.01 -13.55 -7.13
N VAL A 134 -15.83 -13.05 -7.51
CA VAL A 134 -14.62 -13.88 -7.66
C VAL A 134 -13.79 -14.00 -6.39
N PHE A 135 -14.25 -13.44 -5.28
CA PHE A 135 -13.56 -13.55 -3.99
C PHE A 135 -13.58 -15.01 -3.48
N PRO A 136 -12.42 -15.67 -3.32
CA PRO A 136 -12.36 -17.09 -2.96
C PRO A 136 -12.67 -17.37 -1.47
N GLY A 137 -12.85 -16.32 -0.67
CA GLY A 137 -12.96 -16.45 0.78
C GLY A 137 -11.60 -16.49 1.48
N ARG A 138 -11.62 -16.45 2.80
CA ARG A 138 -10.45 -16.45 3.68
C ARG A 138 -10.59 -17.49 4.80
N ASP A 139 -9.46 -18.04 5.19
CA ASP A 139 -9.36 -18.78 6.45
C ASP A 139 -9.20 -17.77 7.59
N ILE A 140 -10.26 -17.57 8.38
CA ILE A 140 -10.30 -16.65 9.52
C ILE A 140 -10.11 -17.35 10.88
N ARG A 141 -9.74 -18.63 10.91
CA ARG A 141 -9.57 -19.38 12.17
C ARG A 141 -8.51 -18.78 13.10
N ALA A 142 -7.56 -18.03 12.54
CA ALA A 142 -6.63 -17.26 13.34
C ALA A 142 -7.30 -16.13 14.14
N HIS A 143 -8.51 -15.74 13.75
CA HIS A 143 -9.28 -14.64 14.35
C HIS A 143 -10.44 -15.14 15.25
N ASN A 144 -10.44 -16.40 15.65
CA ASN A 144 -11.46 -16.95 16.56
C ASN A 144 -11.19 -16.61 18.04
N ASP A 145 -10.28 -15.73 18.35
CA ASP A 145 -10.11 -15.18 19.69
C ASP A 145 -11.18 -14.11 19.88
N GLU A 146 -12.00 -14.23 20.93
CA GLU A 146 -13.06 -13.26 21.26
C GLU A 146 -12.53 -11.83 21.37
N LYS A 147 -11.27 -11.67 21.78
CA LYS A 147 -10.61 -10.35 21.85
C LYS A 147 -10.39 -9.68 20.50
N LEU A 148 -10.44 -10.42 19.39
CA LEU A 148 -10.27 -9.89 18.05
C LEU A 148 -11.56 -9.34 17.46
N HIS A 149 -12.70 -9.53 18.12
CA HIS A 149 -13.99 -8.97 17.71
C HIS A 149 -14.29 -7.63 18.38
N ASP A 150 -13.39 -7.12 19.19
CA ASP A 150 -13.47 -5.76 19.71
C ASP A 150 -13.16 -4.78 18.59
N HIS A 151 -14.23 -4.30 17.95
CA HIS A 151 -14.16 -3.47 16.75
C HIS A 151 -13.27 -2.22 16.90
N GLY A 152 -13.25 -1.60 18.06
CA GLY A 152 -12.43 -0.43 18.32
C GLY A 152 -10.92 -0.69 18.22
N THR A 153 -10.49 -1.91 18.42
CA THR A 153 -9.08 -2.25 18.51
C THR A 153 -8.51 -2.85 17.24
N SER A 154 -9.27 -3.70 16.56
CA SER A 154 -8.81 -4.51 15.40
C SER A 154 -7.37 -4.97 15.53
N THR A 155 -6.96 -5.34 16.76
CA THR A 155 -5.64 -5.90 17.01
C THR A 155 -5.59 -7.29 16.41
N ILE A 156 -4.55 -7.58 15.65
CA ILE A 156 -4.30 -8.89 15.08
C ILE A 156 -3.19 -9.54 15.88
N THR A 157 -3.51 -10.03 17.07
CA THR A 157 -2.52 -10.68 17.93
C THR A 157 -2.03 -12.02 17.36
N HIS A 158 -2.77 -12.61 16.41
CA HIS A 158 -2.45 -13.89 15.76
C HIS A 158 -2.61 -13.75 14.24
N GLY A 159 -1.80 -12.87 13.65
CA GLY A 159 -1.98 -12.43 12.28
C GLY A 159 -1.73 -13.51 11.23
N ARG A 160 -2.59 -13.54 10.23
CA ARG A 160 -2.38 -14.20 8.94
C ARG A 160 -1.92 -13.16 7.92
N GLY A 161 -0.88 -12.43 8.28
CA GLY A 161 -0.36 -11.39 7.42
C GLY A 161 0.34 -11.94 6.19
N SER A 162 0.38 -11.12 5.19
CA SER A 162 1.23 -11.29 4.02
C SER A 162 2.52 -10.51 4.20
N VAL A 163 2.41 -9.27 4.66
CA VAL A 163 3.53 -8.36 4.88
C VAL A 163 3.37 -7.70 6.23
N LEU A 164 4.31 -7.93 7.14
CA LEU A 164 4.43 -7.17 8.37
C LEU A 164 4.98 -5.78 8.06
N THR A 165 4.38 -4.73 8.58
CA THR A 165 4.93 -3.38 8.47
C THR A 165 5.52 -2.94 9.81
N ILE A 166 6.71 -2.35 9.79
CA ILE A 166 7.39 -1.79 10.96
C ILE A 166 7.86 -0.38 10.63
N ASP A 167 7.38 0.61 11.38
CA ASP A 167 7.86 1.97 11.28
C ASP A 167 9.10 2.15 12.16
N LEU A 168 10.26 2.32 11.54
CA LEU A 168 11.52 2.46 12.28
C LEU A 168 11.65 3.83 12.95
N THR A 169 11.09 4.87 12.34
CA THR A 169 11.13 6.25 12.83
C THR A 169 10.00 7.07 12.22
N ASN A 170 9.49 8.06 12.93
CA ASN A 170 8.52 9.02 12.38
C ASN A 170 9.20 10.27 11.75
N ARG A 171 10.55 10.29 11.68
CA ARG A 171 11.30 11.34 10.98
C ARG A 171 11.34 11.10 9.47
N CYS A 172 11.33 12.16 8.69
CA CYS A 172 11.43 12.10 7.23
C CYS A 172 12.31 13.24 6.69
N ASN A 173 13.06 12.98 5.63
CA ASN A 173 13.81 14.01 4.90
C ASN A 173 12.97 14.74 3.84
N MET A 174 11.64 14.59 3.86
CA MET A 174 10.68 15.31 3.02
C MET A 174 9.55 15.90 3.86
N MET A 175 8.89 16.93 3.30
CA MET A 175 7.69 17.56 3.86
C MET A 175 6.55 17.49 2.84
N CYS A 176 6.06 16.28 2.61
CA CYS A 176 5.00 16.01 1.62
C CYS A 176 3.64 16.53 2.07
N ASP A 177 2.81 16.89 1.09
CA ASP A 177 1.39 17.14 1.25
C ASP A 177 0.66 16.51 0.03
N PRO A 178 -0.06 15.39 0.21
CA PRO A 178 -0.41 14.69 1.45
C PRO A 178 0.75 13.91 2.10
N CYS A 179 0.65 13.70 3.42
CA CYS A 179 1.53 12.80 4.16
C CYS A 179 0.69 11.90 5.07
N PHE A 180 0.75 10.61 4.82
CA PHE A 180 -0.05 9.59 5.47
C PHE A 180 0.14 9.52 7.00
N MET A 181 1.32 9.84 7.50
CA MET A 181 1.65 9.77 8.92
C MET A 181 1.98 11.13 9.56
N ASP A 182 1.85 12.23 8.84
CA ASP A 182 2.21 13.58 9.28
C ASP A 182 3.65 13.72 9.82
N ALA A 183 4.59 13.05 9.15
CA ALA A 183 6.00 13.03 9.53
C ALA A 183 6.56 14.44 9.77
N ASN A 184 7.43 14.58 10.78
CA ASN A 184 8.07 15.81 11.25
C ASN A 184 7.15 16.88 11.85
N GLN A 185 5.82 16.65 11.98
CA GLN A 185 4.89 17.68 12.47
C GLN A 185 4.11 17.29 13.74
N VAL A 186 4.27 16.05 14.22
CA VAL A 186 3.59 15.58 15.43
C VAL A 186 4.17 16.13 16.75
N GLY A 187 5.28 16.88 16.70
CA GLY A 187 5.87 17.53 17.84
C GLY A 187 6.82 16.66 18.70
N PHE A 188 6.95 15.38 18.37
CA PHE A 188 7.86 14.44 19.07
C PHE A 188 8.50 13.49 18.06
N VAL A 189 9.58 12.83 18.49
CA VAL A 189 10.24 11.75 17.77
C VAL A 189 9.87 10.42 18.41
N HIS A 190 9.41 9.49 17.61
CA HIS A 190 9.33 8.07 17.92
C HIS A 190 10.30 7.32 17.01
N GLU A 191 11.29 6.69 17.59
CA GLU A 191 12.30 5.89 16.89
C GLU A 191 12.51 4.61 17.67
N LEU A 192 12.32 3.47 17.01
CA LEU A 192 12.46 2.16 17.65
C LEU A 192 13.90 1.92 18.12
N THR A 193 14.03 1.36 19.31
CA THR A 193 15.30 0.85 19.79
C THR A 193 15.68 -0.44 19.06
N TRP A 194 16.93 -0.87 19.20
CA TRP A 194 17.37 -2.14 18.63
C TRP A 194 16.61 -3.33 19.24
N GLU A 195 16.35 -3.31 20.52
CA GLU A 195 15.59 -4.29 21.27
C GLU A 195 14.13 -4.37 20.81
N ASP A 196 13.49 -3.22 20.55
CA ASP A 196 12.15 -3.16 19.97
C ASP A 196 12.12 -3.87 18.62
N ILE A 197 13.04 -3.53 17.72
CA ILE A 197 13.11 -4.10 16.36
C ILE A 197 13.25 -5.63 16.42
N GLN A 198 14.15 -6.14 17.27
CA GLN A 198 14.32 -7.58 17.43
C GLN A 198 13.04 -8.24 17.96
N THR A 199 12.48 -7.69 19.03
CA THR A 199 11.26 -8.22 19.67
C THR A 199 10.08 -8.27 18.69
N LEU A 200 9.86 -7.21 17.92
CA LEU A 200 8.77 -7.15 16.93
C LEU A 200 8.96 -8.19 15.82
N LEU A 201 10.18 -8.36 15.32
CA LEU A 201 10.47 -9.32 14.26
C LEU A 201 10.34 -10.77 14.76
N ASP A 202 10.85 -11.07 15.95
CA ASP A 202 10.79 -12.40 16.54
C ASP A 202 9.36 -12.81 16.88
N ASN A 203 8.58 -11.91 17.47
CA ASN A 203 7.19 -12.16 17.82
C ASN A 203 6.35 -12.46 16.57
N ALA A 204 6.41 -11.60 15.57
CA ALA A 204 5.58 -11.71 14.39
C ALA A 204 5.89 -12.98 13.56
N ILE A 205 7.16 -13.39 13.48
CA ILE A 205 7.52 -14.60 12.73
C ILE A 205 7.15 -15.90 13.48
N SER A 206 6.98 -15.83 14.78
CA SER A 206 6.59 -16.98 15.62
C SER A 206 5.09 -17.28 15.58
N ILE A 207 4.25 -16.33 15.16
CA ILE A 207 2.79 -16.43 15.19
C ILE A 207 2.26 -17.53 14.27
N LYS A 208 1.35 -18.35 14.80
CA LYS A 208 0.64 -19.44 14.11
C LYS A 208 -0.85 -19.08 13.95
N PRO A 209 -1.58 -19.65 13.01
CA PRO A 209 -1.22 -20.72 12.06
C PRO A 209 -0.44 -20.26 10.83
N ARG A 210 -0.48 -18.98 10.47
CA ARG A 210 0.33 -18.43 9.36
C ARG A 210 1.10 -17.22 9.84
N ARG A 211 2.40 -17.36 9.93
CA ARG A 211 3.31 -16.27 10.26
C ARG A 211 3.51 -15.31 9.10
N GLN A 212 4.01 -14.15 9.41
CA GLN A 212 4.42 -13.16 8.45
C GLN A 212 5.61 -13.69 7.62
N MET A 213 5.48 -13.68 6.30
CA MET A 213 6.54 -14.17 5.41
C MET A 213 7.41 -13.05 4.86
N SER A 214 6.89 -11.85 4.87
CA SER A 214 7.57 -10.65 4.41
C SER A 214 7.51 -9.58 5.49
N VAL A 215 8.52 -8.73 5.53
CA VAL A 215 8.51 -7.52 6.35
C VAL A 215 8.84 -6.31 5.48
N GLN A 216 8.11 -5.22 5.72
CA GLN A 216 8.33 -3.92 5.11
C GLN A 216 8.72 -2.93 6.18
N PHE A 217 9.94 -2.44 6.13
CA PHE A 217 10.36 -1.31 6.94
C PHE A 217 9.82 -0.02 6.32
N SER A 218 9.22 0.80 7.18
CA SER A 218 8.51 2.01 6.83
C SER A 218 8.75 3.08 7.90
N GLY A 219 7.88 4.06 7.97
CA GLY A 219 7.93 5.19 8.88
C GLY A 219 7.79 6.51 8.13
N GLY A 220 8.45 7.54 8.59
CA GLY A 220 8.64 8.75 7.79
C GLY A 220 9.51 8.43 6.59
N GLU A 221 10.79 8.21 6.85
CA GLU A 221 11.73 7.61 5.89
C GLU A 221 12.59 6.59 6.64
N PRO A 222 12.46 5.29 6.38
CA PRO A 222 13.13 4.25 7.16
C PRO A 222 14.67 4.31 7.06
N THR A 223 15.20 4.82 5.94
CA THR A 223 16.66 4.95 5.74
C THR A 223 17.33 5.99 6.64
N LEU A 224 16.54 6.78 7.38
CA LEU A 224 17.05 7.71 8.40
C LEU A 224 17.27 7.04 9.76
N SER A 225 16.70 5.86 9.99
CA SER A 225 16.98 5.11 11.21
C SER A 225 18.43 4.58 11.19
N PRO A 226 19.19 4.74 12.28
CA PRO A 226 20.53 4.19 12.38
C PRO A 226 20.56 2.67 12.30
N TYR A 227 19.44 2.02 12.60
CA TYR A 227 19.29 0.57 12.60
C TYR A 227 18.76 -0.01 11.28
N PHE A 228 18.52 0.80 10.23
CA PHE A 228 17.88 0.32 9.01
C PHE A 228 18.57 -0.92 8.40
N LEU A 229 19.89 -0.86 8.19
CA LEU A 229 20.66 -1.99 7.62
C LEU A 229 20.69 -3.20 8.55
N ASP A 230 20.80 -2.97 9.85
CA ASP A 230 20.82 -4.04 10.85
C ASP A 230 19.45 -4.71 10.97
N ALA A 231 18.37 -3.94 10.90
CA ALA A 231 16.99 -4.46 10.84
C ALA A 231 16.77 -5.36 9.62
N VAL A 232 17.28 -4.95 8.44
CA VAL A 232 17.23 -5.76 7.22
C VAL A 232 18.00 -7.07 7.41
N ARG A 233 19.23 -7.04 7.95
CA ARG A 233 20.04 -8.24 8.22
C ARG A 233 19.37 -9.16 9.23
N TYR A 234 18.83 -8.59 10.30
CA TYR A 234 18.16 -9.37 11.34
C TYR A 234 16.90 -10.05 10.83
N ALA A 235 16.05 -9.33 10.10
CA ALA A 235 14.86 -9.90 9.47
C ALA A 235 15.22 -11.10 8.57
N ARG A 236 16.32 -11.01 7.80
CA ARG A 236 16.82 -12.14 7.01
C ARG A 236 17.27 -13.30 7.90
N LYS A 237 18.03 -13.00 8.95
CA LYS A 237 18.56 -14.00 9.90
C LYS A 237 17.46 -14.81 10.56
N VAL A 238 16.37 -14.17 11.01
CA VAL A 238 15.25 -14.83 11.68
C VAL A 238 14.29 -15.54 10.72
N GLY A 239 14.44 -15.34 9.40
CA GLY A 239 13.79 -16.17 8.40
C GLY A 239 12.74 -15.50 7.52
N TYR A 240 12.60 -14.17 7.53
CA TYR A 240 11.70 -13.50 6.57
C TYR A 240 12.17 -13.74 5.13
N ASN A 241 11.28 -14.24 4.28
CA ASN A 241 11.60 -14.56 2.89
C ASN A 241 11.80 -13.33 2.02
N SER A 242 11.08 -12.25 2.32
CA SER A 242 11.16 -10.98 1.61
C SER A 242 11.27 -9.83 2.60
N VAL A 243 12.34 -9.08 2.48
CA VAL A 243 12.54 -7.84 3.23
C VAL A 243 12.40 -6.67 2.27
N GLN A 244 11.58 -5.70 2.63
CA GLN A 244 11.16 -4.60 1.78
C GLN A 244 11.38 -3.27 2.52
N ALA A 245 11.50 -2.17 1.76
CA ALA A 245 11.52 -0.82 2.31
C ALA A 245 10.51 0.06 1.56
N ALA A 246 9.61 0.72 2.29
CA ALA A 246 8.81 1.82 1.75
C ALA A 246 9.64 3.10 1.87
N THR A 247 10.04 3.68 0.75
CA THR A 247 11.04 4.76 0.74
C THR A 247 10.72 5.84 -0.29
N ASN A 248 11.12 7.06 0.02
CA ASN A 248 11.12 8.15 -0.95
C ASN A 248 12.31 8.09 -1.93
N GLY A 249 13.32 7.25 -1.65
CA GLY A 249 14.45 6.99 -2.54
C GLY A 249 15.59 8.00 -2.50
N ILE A 250 15.51 9.08 -1.72
CA ILE A 250 16.54 10.14 -1.70
C ILE A 250 17.90 9.57 -1.30
N GLU A 251 17.97 8.77 -0.22
CA GLU A 251 19.23 8.22 0.23
C GLU A 251 19.81 7.20 -0.76
N PHE A 252 18.96 6.42 -1.41
CA PHE A 252 19.38 5.50 -2.47
C PHE A 252 19.85 6.20 -3.75
N ALA A 253 19.31 7.38 -4.05
CA ALA A 253 19.75 8.20 -5.18
C ALA A 253 21.08 8.89 -4.90
N LYS A 254 21.26 9.42 -3.68
CA LYS A 254 22.47 10.15 -3.27
C LYS A 254 23.69 9.25 -3.07
N ARG A 255 23.49 8.02 -2.57
CA ARG A 255 24.56 7.13 -2.10
C ARG A 255 24.49 5.75 -2.77
N PRO A 256 25.13 5.54 -3.92
CA PRO A 256 25.17 4.22 -4.58
C PRO A 256 25.71 3.10 -3.69
N GLU A 257 26.71 3.40 -2.83
CA GLU A 257 27.28 2.43 -1.88
C GLU A 257 26.24 1.95 -0.87
N PHE A 258 25.35 2.82 -0.42
CA PHE A 258 24.25 2.45 0.49
C PHE A 258 23.30 1.45 -0.16
N CYS A 259 23.06 1.54 -1.49
CA CYS A 259 22.28 0.55 -2.24
C CYS A 259 22.97 -0.82 -2.21
N LYS A 260 24.29 -0.87 -2.36
CA LYS A 260 25.06 -2.10 -2.28
C LYS A 260 25.02 -2.71 -0.88
N GLU A 261 25.16 -1.89 0.16
CA GLU A 261 25.06 -2.32 1.56
C GLU A 261 23.66 -2.86 1.88
N ALA A 262 22.59 -2.19 1.43
CA ALA A 262 21.22 -2.61 1.63
C ALA A 262 20.92 -3.94 0.91
N ALA A 263 21.41 -4.10 -0.32
CA ALA A 263 21.32 -5.36 -1.06
C ALA A 263 22.07 -6.49 -0.37
N ALA A 264 23.31 -6.23 0.11
CA ALA A 264 24.10 -7.19 0.87
C ALA A 264 23.46 -7.56 2.21
N ALA A 265 22.78 -6.60 2.87
CA ALA A 265 21.98 -6.87 4.06
C ALA A 265 20.75 -7.77 3.80
N GLY A 266 20.31 -7.85 2.54
CA GLY A 266 19.20 -8.71 2.12
C GLY A 266 17.93 -7.97 1.72
N LEU A 267 17.99 -6.65 1.49
CA LEU A 267 16.87 -5.89 0.92
C LEU A 267 16.51 -6.47 -0.44
N ARG A 268 15.23 -6.84 -0.61
CA ARG A 268 14.75 -7.46 -1.83
C ARG A 268 13.94 -6.53 -2.70
N TYR A 269 13.05 -5.74 -2.09
CA TYR A 269 12.20 -4.79 -2.80
C TYR A 269 12.31 -3.39 -2.22
N ALA A 270 12.37 -2.41 -3.08
CA ALA A 270 12.12 -1.01 -2.74
C ALA A 270 10.74 -0.60 -3.25
N TYR A 271 9.81 -0.36 -2.33
CA TYR A 271 8.53 0.28 -2.61
C TYR A 271 8.80 1.77 -2.69
N LEU A 272 9.09 2.21 -3.91
CA LEU A 272 9.58 3.55 -4.20
C LEU A 272 8.42 4.48 -4.54
N GLN A 273 8.20 5.51 -3.74
CA GLN A 273 7.23 6.55 -4.05
C GLN A 273 7.51 7.15 -5.45
N PHE A 274 6.45 7.25 -6.30
CA PHE A 274 6.60 7.59 -7.73
C PHE A 274 5.27 8.11 -8.30
N ASP A 275 4.90 9.37 -8.05
CA ASP A 275 3.52 9.85 -8.27
C ASP A 275 3.23 10.33 -9.69
N GLY A 276 4.22 10.42 -10.58
CA GLY A 276 4.02 10.84 -11.96
C GLY A 276 5.32 10.98 -12.75
N ILE A 277 5.19 11.23 -14.04
CA ILE A 277 6.30 11.36 -14.99
C ILE A 277 6.68 12.83 -15.13
N GLY A 278 7.84 13.21 -14.63
CA GLY A 278 8.38 14.58 -14.61
C GLY A 278 8.42 15.18 -13.21
N ASN A 279 9.25 16.24 -13.05
CA ASN A 279 9.39 16.91 -11.74
C ASN A 279 8.13 17.67 -11.37
N GLU A 280 7.46 18.27 -12.35
CA GLU A 280 6.22 19.01 -12.15
C GLU A 280 5.07 18.10 -11.70
N ALA A 281 4.96 16.88 -12.27
CA ALA A 281 3.96 15.88 -11.85
C ALA A 281 4.17 15.38 -10.40
N ASN A 282 5.32 15.66 -9.81
CA ASN A 282 5.67 15.36 -8.43
C ASN A 282 5.73 16.59 -7.52
N SER A 283 5.32 17.78 -7.99
CA SER A 283 5.51 19.06 -7.28
C SER A 283 4.78 19.14 -5.94
N HIS A 284 3.64 18.44 -5.79
CA HIS A 284 2.91 18.33 -4.53
C HIS A 284 3.75 17.67 -3.39
N ARG A 285 4.86 17.02 -3.71
CA ARG A 285 5.82 16.50 -2.74
C ARG A 285 6.86 17.53 -2.28
N ALA A 286 6.83 18.75 -2.88
CA ALA A 286 7.64 19.89 -2.50
C ALA A 286 9.17 19.70 -2.60
N VAL A 287 9.65 18.80 -3.46
CA VAL A 287 11.07 18.58 -3.78
C VAL A 287 11.31 18.91 -5.25
N GLY A 288 12.27 19.80 -5.55
CA GLY A 288 12.39 20.44 -6.88
C GLY A 288 12.81 19.51 -8.02
N ASN A 289 13.53 18.43 -7.73
CA ASN A 289 13.99 17.44 -8.73
C ASN A 289 13.62 16.01 -8.34
N LEU A 290 12.43 15.81 -7.80
CA LEU A 290 12.05 14.52 -7.22
C LEU A 290 12.00 13.41 -8.27
N PHE A 291 11.58 13.69 -9.49
CA PHE A 291 11.57 12.67 -10.55
C PHE A 291 12.99 12.23 -10.93
N ASP A 292 13.96 13.14 -11.00
CA ASP A 292 15.37 12.79 -11.23
C ASP A 292 15.91 11.90 -10.10
N VAL A 293 15.52 12.18 -8.85
CA VAL A 293 15.83 11.33 -7.70
C VAL A 293 15.29 9.92 -7.90
N LYS A 294 14.02 9.77 -8.39
CA LYS A 294 13.43 8.45 -8.64
C LYS A 294 14.18 7.69 -9.72
N LEU A 295 14.50 8.32 -10.83
CA LEU A 295 15.25 7.69 -11.91
C LEU A 295 16.61 7.19 -11.42
N ARG A 296 17.30 7.99 -10.62
CA ARG A 296 18.60 7.61 -10.05
C ARG A 296 18.47 6.49 -9.03
N ALA A 297 17.49 6.55 -8.15
CA ALA A 297 17.23 5.50 -7.15
C ALA A 297 16.93 4.15 -7.85
N ILE A 298 16.11 4.15 -8.91
CA ILE A 298 15.81 2.95 -9.70
C ILE A 298 17.10 2.34 -10.26
N GLU A 299 17.98 3.14 -10.90
CA GLU A 299 19.22 2.64 -11.46
C GLU A 299 20.16 2.06 -10.39
N ASN A 300 20.36 2.79 -9.29
CA ASN A 300 21.24 2.37 -8.21
C ASN A 300 20.75 1.07 -7.53
N LEU A 301 19.47 0.98 -7.23
CA LEU A 301 18.87 -0.20 -6.61
C LEU A 301 18.87 -1.40 -7.54
N TRP A 302 18.40 -1.21 -8.79
CA TRP A 302 18.30 -2.30 -9.76
C TRP A 302 19.66 -2.91 -10.09
N SER A 303 20.71 -2.09 -10.28
CA SER A 303 22.07 -2.56 -10.58
C SER A 303 22.68 -3.38 -9.43
N ASN A 304 22.25 -3.14 -8.19
CA ASN A 304 22.64 -3.92 -7.02
C ASN A 304 21.71 -5.10 -6.69
N GLY A 305 20.74 -5.41 -7.56
CA GLY A 305 19.89 -6.59 -7.39
C GLY A 305 18.63 -6.40 -6.56
N VAL A 306 18.32 -5.17 -6.16
CA VAL A 306 17.05 -4.82 -5.51
C VAL A 306 15.98 -4.61 -6.58
N ASP A 307 14.83 -5.23 -6.42
CA ASP A 307 13.69 -5.08 -7.34
C ASP A 307 12.85 -3.86 -6.94
N ILE A 308 12.32 -3.13 -7.93
CA ILE A 308 11.62 -1.87 -7.73
C ILE A 308 10.12 -2.08 -7.87
N VAL A 309 9.38 -1.52 -6.93
CA VAL A 309 7.92 -1.36 -7.00
C VAL A 309 7.60 0.14 -6.93
N PRO A 310 7.36 0.81 -8.04
CA PRO A 310 6.83 2.17 -8.01
C PRO A 310 5.49 2.21 -7.28
N VAL A 311 5.39 3.10 -6.28
CA VAL A 311 4.19 3.32 -5.46
C VAL A 311 3.64 4.70 -5.77
N ILE A 312 2.40 4.72 -6.26
CA ILE A 312 1.78 5.92 -6.79
C ILE A 312 0.57 6.29 -5.93
N THR A 313 0.67 7.34 -5.14
CA THR A 313 -0.50 7.91 -4.48
C THR A 313 -1.32 8.68 -5.51
N ILE A 314 -2.56 8.23 -5.78
CA ILE A 314 -3.45 8.85 -6.75
C ILE A 314 -4.51 9.68 -6.06
N ILE A 315 -4.63 10.92 -6.52
CA ILE A 315 -5.59 11.91 -6.04
C ILE A 315 -6.35 12.42 -7.25
N ASN A 316 -7.67 12.34 -7.21
CA ASN A 316 -8.51 12.86 -8.29
C ASN A 316 -8.30 14.38 -8.45
N GLY A 317 -8.16 14.86 -9.68
CA GLY A 317 -7.90 16.26 -9.99
C GLY A 317 -6.48 16.75 -9.65
N VAL A 318 -5.56 15.85 -9.20
CA VAL A 318 -4.16 16.20 -8.91
C VAL A 318 -3.20 15.45 -9.83
N ASN A 319 -3.25 14.13 -9.84
CA ASN A 319 -2.35 13.30 -10.66
C ASN A 319 -3.03 12.06 -11.28
N ASN A 320 -4.35 11.98 -11.27
CA ASN A 320 -5.07 10.87 -11.88
C ASN A 320 -4.82 10.74 -13.39
N GLU A 321 -4.50 11.84 -14.07
CA GLU A 321 -4.13 11.83 -15.50
C GLU A 321 -2.72 11.24 -15.75
N GLN A 322 -1.91 11.10 -14.71
CA GLN A 322 -0.60 10.46 -14.80
C GLN A 322 -0.68 8.91 -14.80
N VAL A 323 -1.84 8.32 -14.53
CA VAL A 323 -2.01 6.86 -14.45
C VAL A 323 -1.50 6.17 -15.72
N GLY A 324 -1.96 6.60 -16.89
CA GLY A 324 -1.53 6.05 -18.18
C GLY A 324 -0.05 6.27 -18.45
N HIS A 325 0.48 7.44 -18.11
CA HIS A 325 1.90 7.77 -18.29
C HIS A 325 2.81 6.87 -17.45
N VAL A 326 2.43 6.60 -16.20
CA VAL A 326 3.18 5.70 -15.30
C VAL A 326 3.11 4.25 -15.80
N VAL A 327 1.94 3.80 -16.26
CA VAL A 327 1.82 2.45 -16.84
C VAL A 327 2.66 2.33 -18.12
N GLN A 328 2.63 3.32 -19.00
CA GLN A 328 3.47 3.33 -20.21
C GLN A 328 4.96 3.34 -19.86
N PHE A 329 5.38 4.10 -18.86
CA PHE A 329 6.77 4.07 -18.38
C PHE A 329 7.20 2.67 -17.95
N ALA A 330 6.35 1.90 -17.27
CA ALA A 330 6.65 0.52 -16.90
C ALA A 330 6.71 -0.41 -18.12
N LEU A 331 5.82 -0.24 -19.10
CA LEU A 331 5.81 -0.99 -20.36
C LEU A 331 7.05 -0.68 -21.24
N ASP A 332 7.56 0.56 -21.18
CA ASP A 332 8.78 0.97 -21.87
C ASP A 332 10.06 0.47 -21.19
N ASN A 333 9.97 0.15 -19.89
CA ASN A 333 11.08 -0.33 -19.06
C ASN A 333 10.86 -1.75 -18.47
N PRO A 334 10.43 -2.75 -19.28
CA PRO A 334 9.98 -4.05 -18.77
C PRO A 334 11.09 -4.90 -18.14
N LYS A 335 12.36 -4.52 -18.33
CA LYS A 335 13.52 -5.19 -17.70
C LYS A 335 13.68 -4.78 -16.24
N LYS A 336 13.22 -3.57 -15.87
CA LYS A 336 13.47 -2.96 -14.56
C LYS A 336 12.22 -2.83 -13.68
N ILE A 337 11.04 -2.71 -14.29
CA ILE A 337 9.79 -2.49 -13.56
C ILE A 337 8.83 -3.65 -13.81
N PRO A 338 8.78 -4.62 -12.88
CA PRO A 338 7.85 -5.76 -12.97
C PRO A 338 6.51 -5.52 -12.28
N PHE A 339 6.38 -4.45 -11.49
CA PHE A 339 5.23 -4.22 -10.62
C PHE A 339 4.96 -2.73 -10.48
N LEU A 340 3.68 -2.33 -10.49
CA LEU A 340 3.20 -1.00 -10.12
C LEU A 340 2.17 -1.10 -9.00
N SER A 341 2.26 -0.25 -8.00
CA SER A 341 1.33 -0.18 -6.87
C SER A 341 0.66 1.19 -6.80
N PHE A 342 -0.53 1.31 -7.34
CA PHE A 342 -1.35 2.49 -7.21
C PHE A 342 -2.07 2.50 -5.85
N GLN A 343 -2.09 3.64 -5.19
CA GLN A 343 -2.72 3.81 -3.89
C GLN A 343 -3.69 5.00 -3.96
N PRO A 344 -4.99 4.75 -4.18
CA PRO A 344 -5.99 5.79 -4.02
C PRO A 344 -5.84 6.53 -2.71
N VAL A 345 -5.96 7.85 -2.73
CA VAL A 345 -5.78 8.70 -1.56
C VAL A 345 -6.66 8.26 -0.40
N SER A 346 -6.08 8.26 0.79
CA SER A 346 -6.75 8.07 2.08
C SER A 346 -6.57 9.36 2.88
N PHE A 347 -7.68 9.98 3.28
CA PHE A 347 -7.65 11.25 4.03
C PHE A 347 -7.33 10.98 5.49
N THR A 348 -6.03 10.91 5.77
CA THR A 348 -5.47 10.60 7.09
C THR A 348 -4.15 11.33 7.30
N GLY A 349 -3.62 11.32 8.50
CA GLY A 349 -2.39 11.99 8.86
C GLY A 349 -2.51 13.50 8.61
N ARG A 350 -1.68 14.04 7.71
CA ARG A 350 -1.70 15.47 7.39
C ARG A 350 -3.01 15.96 6.77
N ASP A 351 -3.72 15.08 6.05
CA ASP A 351 -4.98 15.39 5.36
C ASP A 351 -6.25 14.95 6.11
N GLU A 352 -6.13 14.52 7.36
CA GLU A 352 -7.30 14.03 8.13
C GLU A 352 -8.38 15.13 8.33
N ALA A 353 -7.98 16.38 8.43
CA ALA A 353 -8.87 17.53 8.59
C ALA A 353 -9.39 18.09 7.25
N VAL A 354 -9.55 17.23 6.24
CA VAL A 354 -10.05 17.61 4.91
C VAL A 354 -11.50 18.14 4.99
N THR A 355 -11.82 19.17 4.19
CA THR A 355 -13.21 19.62 4.02
C THR A 355 -14.01 18.62 3.17
N ASP A 356 -15.35 18.63 3.33
CA ASP A 356 -16.20 17.69 2.57
C ASP A 356 -16.12 17.95 1.07
N GLU A 357 -16.05 19.21 0.64
CA GLU A 357 -15.92 19.60 -0.76
C GLU A 357 -14.61 19.09 -1.35
N ARG A 358 -13.48 19.33 -0.66
CA ARG A 358 -12.17 18.85 -1.10
C ARG A 358 -12.14 17.33 -1.12
N ARG A 359 -12.68 16.65 -0.11
CA ARG A 359 -12.74 15.20 -0.05
C ARG A 359 -13.52 14.62 -1.23
N GLN A 360 -14.71 15.15 -1.51
CA GLN A 360 -15.52 14.68 -2.64
C GLN A 360 -14.84 14.92 -3.98
N ALA A 361 -14.23 16.08 -4.18
CA ALA A 361 -13.50 16.41 -5.42
C ALA A 361 -12.25 15.52 -5.62
N GLN A 362 -11.53 15.22 -4.55
CA GLN A 362 -10.27 14.48 -4.60
C GLN A 362 -10.41 12.98 -4.35
N ARG A 363 -11.62 12.47 -4.03
CA ARG A 363 -11.86 11.05 -3.82
C ARG A 363 -11.54 10.27 -5.09
N TYR A 364 -10.64 9.30 -4.95
CA TYR A 364 -10.29 8.34 -5.98
C TYR A 364 -10.53 6.92 -5.45
N THR A 365 -11.05 6.02 -6.28
CA THR A 365 -11.40 4.65 -5.90
C THR A 365 -10.72 3.63 -6.80
N LEU A 366 -10.79 2.35 -6.46
CA LEU A 366 -10.24 1.28 -7.30
C LEU A 366 -10.91 1.19 -8.67
N SER A 367 -12.21 1.51 -8.76
CA SER A 367 -12.90 1.55 -10.05
C SER A 367 -12.43 2.71 -10.94
N HIS A 368 -12.10 3.88 -10.37
CA HIS A 368 -11.44 4.95 -11.12
C HIS A 368 -10.13 4.46 -11.75
N LEU A 369 -9.27 3.78 -10.96
CA LEU A 369 -8.01 3.24 -11.48
C LEU A 369 -8.21 2.32 -12.68
N ALA A 370 -9.16 1.38 -12.59
CA ALA A 370 -9.43 0.46 -13.68
C ALA A 370 -9.92 1.17 -14.95
N HIS A 371 -10.79 2.19 -14.80
CA HIS A 371 -11.27 3.01 -15.91
C HIS A 371 -10.19 3.94 -16.47
N ASP A 372 -9.37 4.57 -15.63
CA ASP A 372 -8.30 5.46 -16.08
C ASP A 372 -7.24 4.70 -16.87
N VAL A 373 -6.82 3.51 -16.43
CA VAL A 373 -5.91 2.67 -17.22
C VAL A 373 -6.52 2.34 -18.59
N LYS A 374 -7.81 1.97 -18.63
CA LYS A 374 -8.51 1.70 -19.88
C LYS A 374 -8.59 2.94 -20.79
N ASN A 375 -8.97 4.07 -20.22
CA ASN A 375 -9.23 5.30 -20.99
C ASN A 375 -7.93 5.95 -21.49
N GLN A 376 -6.85 5.91 -20.69
CA GLN A 376 -5.60 6.61 -21.01
C GLN A 376 -4.66 5.80 -21.90
N ILE A 377 -4.66 4.45 -21.81
CA ILE A 377 -3.76 3.62 -22.61
C ILE A 377 -4.44 2.51 -23.41
N GLY A 378 -5.78 2.42 -23.36
CA GLY A 378 -6.57 1.51 -24.19
C GLY A 378 -6.52 0.03 -23.80
N ILE A 379 -5.97 -0.33 -22.62
CA ILE A 379 -5.90 -1.70 -22.12
C ILE A 379 -6.57 -1.83 -20.74
N GLY A 380 -6.92 -3.04 -20.35
CA GLY A 380 -7.46 -3.30 -19.01
C GLY A 380 -8.97 -3.05 -18.92
N GLU A 381 -9.77 -3.90 -19.60
CA GLU A 381 -11.22 -3.86 -19.43
C GLU A 381 -11.60 -4.06 -17.96
N PRO A 382 -12.31 -3.11 -17.30
CA PRO A 382 -12.50 -3.12 -15.86
C PRO A 382 -13.04 -4.44 -15.30
N VAL A 383 -14.10 -4.98 -15.90
CA VAL A 383 -14.76 -6.20 -15.41
C VAL A 383 -14.03 -7.49 -15.82
N ARG A 384 -13.27 -7.47 -16.94
CA ARG A 384 -12.60 -8.68 -17.44
C ARG A 384 -11.18 -8.84 -16.89
N ASP A 385 -10.41 -7.76 -16.82
CA ASP A 385 -8.96 -7.84 -16.66
C ASP A 385 -8.49 -7.59 -15.22
N TRP A 386 -9.36 -7.06 -14.37
CA TRP A 386 -9.06 -6.73 -12.99
C TRP A 386 -9.69 -7.71 -12.01
N PHE A 387 -8.91 -8.15 -11.05
CA PHE A 387 -9.31 -9.10 -10.01
C PHE A 387 -8.98 -8.54 -8.63
N PRO A 388 -9.71 -8.93 -7.58
CA PRO A 388 -9.28 -8.59 -6.23
C PRO A 388 -7.93 -9.28 -5.95
N ILE A 389 -7.04 -8.62 -5.21
CA ILE A 389 -5.73 -9.21 -4.85
C ILE A 389 -5.92 -10.56 -4.14
N SER A 390 -7.00 -10.70 -3.39
CA SER A 390 -7.38 -11.94 -2.71
C SER A 390 -7.64 -13.13 -3.64
N PHE A 391 -7.89 -12.89 -4.93
CA PHE A 391 -7.99 -13.94 -5.95
C PHE A 391 -6.73 -14.84 -5.99
N MET A 392 -5.56 -14.25 -5.73
CA MET A 392 -4.29 -14.98 -5.68
C MET A 392 -4.18 -15.99 -4.54
N SER A 393 -5.07 -15.95 -3.54
CA SER A 393 -5.02 -16.91 -2.43
C SER A 393 -5.28 -18.36 -2.86
N THR A 394 -6.05 -18.58 -3.92
CA THR A 394 -6.26 -19.91 -4.52
C THR A 394 -4.96 -20.52 -5.05
N PHE A 395 -4.12 -19.69 -5.67
CA PHE A 395 -2.81 -20.10 -6.20
C PHE A 395 -1.80 -20.31 -5.07
N SER A 396 -1.87 -19.52 -4.00
CA SER A 396 -1.05 -19.72 -2.79
C SER A 396 -1.38 -21.04 -2.09
N ASP A 397 -2.66 -21.38 -1.98
CA ASP A 397 -3.10 -22.66 -1.41
C ASP A 397 -2.62 -23.84 -2.26
N PHE A 398 -2.58 -23.70 -3.59
CA PHE A 398 -1.98 -24.70 -4.48
C PHE A 398 -0.49 -24.89 -4.20
N ALA A 399 0.25 -23.81 -4.04
CA ALA A 399 1.67 -23.91 -3.71
C ALA A 399 1.89 -24.59 -2.36
N ASP A 400 1.09 -24.26 -1.33
CA ASP A 400 1.13 -24.97 -0.04
C ASP A 400 0.81 -26.46 -0.18
N LEU A 401 -0.16 -26.80 -1.03
CA LEU A 401 -0.53 -28.20 -1.30
C LEU A 401 0.63 -29.00 -1.91
N ILE A 402 1.33 -28.45 -2.88
CA ILE A 402 2.45 -29.16 -3.55
C ILE A 402 3.73 -29.18 -2.71
N HIS A 403 3.91 -28.26 -1.76
CA HIS A 403 4.99 -28.31 -0.78
C HIS A 403 4.71 -29.34 0.32
N GLY A 404 3.44 -29.57 0.64
CA GLY A 404 2.98 -30.64 1.52
C GLY A 404 3.18 -30.41 3.01
N PRO A 405 2.92 -31.44 3.84
CA PRO A 405 2.96 -31.32 5.31
C PRO A 405 4.38 -31.05 5.87
N ALA A 406 5.44 -31.40 5.13
CA ALA A 406 6.82 -31.17 5.55
C ALA A 406 7.30 -29.72 5.34
N ALA A 407 6.50 -28.86 4.73
CA ALA A 407 6.86 -27.47 4.50
C ALA A 407 7.04 -26.71 5.82
N ASP A 408 8.19 -26.05 5.96
CA ASP A 408 8.49 -25.24 7.15
C ASP A 408 7.81 -23.86 7.09
N TRP A 409 7.45 -23.38 5.89
CA TRP A 409 6.86 -22.08 5.62
C TRP A 409 5.63 -22.19 4.73
N GLY A 410 4.63 -21.37 4.99
CA GLY A 410 3.49 -21.17 4.09
C GLY A 410 3.80 -20.21 2.96
N GLN A 411 2.95 -20.20 1.95
CA GLN A 411 3.01 -19.18 0.90
C GLN A 411 2.35 -17.88 1.36
N LEU A 412 2.75 -16.75 0.74
CA LEU A 412 2.08 -15.47 0.95
C LEU A 412 0.59 -15.60 0.67
N SER A 413 -0.23 -15.27 1.65
CA SER A 413 -1.68 -15.31 1.51
C SER A 413 -2.23 -13.90 1.35
N CYS A 414 -2.80 -13.61 0.19
CA CYS A 414 -3.43 -12.33 -0.11
C CYS A 414 -4.94 -12.31 0.20
N GLY A 415 -5.40 -13.05 1.21
CA GLY A 415 -6.81 -13.23 1.54
C GLY A 415 -7.51 -12.00 2.16
N CYS A 416 -7.16 -10.77 1.77
CA CYS A 416 -7.83 -9.55 2.23
C CYS A 416 -9.24 -9.42 1.66
N HIS A 417 -10.02 -8.52 2.21
CA HIS A 417 -11.35 -8.18 1.68
C HIS A 417 -11.27 -7.77 0.20
N PRO A 418 -12.20 -8.18 -0.68
CA PRO A 418 -12.12 -7.91 -2.12
C PRO A 418 -12.02 -6.42 -2.48
N ASN A 419 -12.58 -5.54 -1.65
CA ASN A 419 -12.53 -4.10 -1.83
C ASN A 419 -11.27 -3.41 -1.24
N CYS A 420 -10.29 -4.19 -0.73
CA CYS A 420 -9.01 -3.63 -0.26
C CYS A 420 -8.01 -3.39 -1.39
N GLY A 421 -8.05 -4.22 -2.43
CA GLY A 421 -7.10 -4.07 -3.51
C GLY A 421 -7.45 -4.92 -4.73
N ILE A 422 -7.00 -4.45 -5.88
CA ILE A 422 -7.20 -5.05 -7.19
C ILE A 422 -5.87 -5.26 -7.90
N GLY A 423 -5.85 -6.12 -8.90
CA GLY A 423 -4.69 -6.29 -9.76
C GLY A 423 -5.06 -6.75 -11.16
N MET A 424 -4.26 -6.29 -12.10
CA MET A 424 -4.26 -6.74 -13.48
C MET A 424 -2.86 -7.21 -13.87
N ALA A 425 -2.77 -8.27 -14.65
CA ALA A 425 -1.50 -8.81 -15.14
C ALA A 425 -1.36 -8.60 -16.65
N ILE A 426 -0.18 -8.11 -17.06
CA ILE A 426 0.16 -7.90 -18.45
C ILE A 426 1.41 -8.74 -18.78
N MET A 427 1.38 -9.50 -19.86
CA MET A 427 2.56 -10.16 -20.40
C MET A 427 3.24 -9.23 -21.40
N CYS A 428 4.49 -8.84 -21.10
CA CYS A 428 5.27 -7.93 -21.92
C CYS A 428 6.57 -8.60 -22.38
N ASP A 429 6.86 -8.52 -23.69
CA ASP A 429 8.14 -8.93 -24.26
C ASP A 429 9.21 -7.88 -23.94
N LYS A 430 10.28 -8.27 -23.25
CA LYS A 430 11.35 -7.36 -22.82
C LYS A 430 12.17 -6.76 -23.96
N ASP A 431 12.14 -7.39 -25.13
CA ASP A 431 12.94 -6.98 -26.28
C ASP A 431 12.09 -6.18 -27.28
N THR A 432 10.92 -6.69 -27.66
CA THR A 432 10.03 -6.02 -28.63
C THR A 432 9.07 -5.02 -27.99
N LYS A 433 8.87 -5.09 -26.66
CA LYS A 433 7.90 -4.31 -25.90
C LYS A 433 6.43 -4.57 -26.30
N GLU A 434 6.17 -5.63 -27.08
CA GLU A 434 4.81 -6.12 -27.30
C GLU A 434 4.19 -6.56 -25.99
N TYR A 435 2.98 -6.12 -25.70
CA TYR A 435 2.29 -6.46 -24.46
C TYR A 435 0.83 -6.84 -24.69
N VAL A 436 0.31 -7.74 -23.85
CA VAL A 436 -1.08 -8.20 -23.88
C VAL A 436 -1.54 -8.48 -22.44
N PRO A 437 -2.74 -8.03 -22.02
CA PRO A 437 -3.35 -8.47 -20.76
C PRO A 437 -3.45 -10.01 -20.72
N VAL A 438 -3.07 -10.60 -19.60
CA VAL A 438 -3.02 -12.07 -19.45
C VAL A 438 -4.39 -12.70 -19.66
N THR A 439 -5.45 -12.04 -19.25
CA THR A 439 -6.85 -12.47 -19.40
C THR A 439 -7.34 -12.57 -20.84
N LYS A 440 -6.66 -11.93 -21.79
CA LYS A 440 -6.97 -12.11 -23.23
C LYS A 440 -6.63 -13.49 -23.75
N PHE A 441 -5.63 -14.17 -23.17
CA PHE A 441 -5.16 -15.47 -23.64
C PHE A 441 -5.19 -16.56 -22.57
N LEU A 442 -5.59 -16.23 -21.35
CA LEU A 442 -5.74 -17.16 -20.23
C LEU A 442 -7.09 -16.89 -19.54
N HIS A 443 -7.97 -17.89 -19.55
CA HIS A 443 -9.27 -17.80 -18.85
C HIS A 443 -9.08 -17.88 -17.33
N ALA A 444 -8.72 -16.74 -16.71
CA ALA A 444 -8.26 -16.66 -15.32
C ALA A 444 -9.31 -17.15 -14.31
N ASP A 445 -10.59 -16.77 -14.49
CA ASP A 445 -11.69 -17.22 -13.63
C ASP A 445 -11.85 -18.74 -13.63
N GLN A 446 -11.84 -19.34 -14.83
CA GLN A 446 -11.97 -20.78 -14.96
C GLN A 446 -10.72 -21.49 -14.41
N LEU A 447 -9.53 -20.96 -14.67
CA LEU A 447 -8.28 -21.50 -14.12
C LEU A 447 -8.30 -21.50 -12.58
N ALA A 448 -8.76 -20.43 -11.95
CA ALA A 448 -8.85 -20.37 -10.49
C ALA A 448 -9.85 -21.39 -9.94
N LYS A 449 -11.01 -21.58 -10.60
CA LYS A 449 -11.98 -22.62 -10.25
C LYS A 449 -11.38 -24.02 -10.38
N ASP A 450 -10.62 -24.28 -11.43
CA ASP A 450 -9.95 -25.56 -11.65
C ASP A 450 -8.90 -25.82 -10.56
N ILE A 451 -8.09 -24.81 -10.22
CA ILE A 451 -7.10 -24.91 -9.13
C ILE A 451 -7.76 -25.12 -7.78
N ALA A 452 -8.88 -24.45 -7.50
CA ALA A 452 -9.63 -24.65 -6.26
C ALA A 452 -10.09 -26.13 -6.12
N ARG A 453 -10.58 -26.75 -7.21
CA ARG A 453 -10.96 -28.17 -7.22
C ARG A 453 -9.77 -29.10 -7.01
N ILE A 454 -8.60 -28.76 -7.55
CA ILE A 454 -7.35 -29.52 -7.29
C ILE A 454 -6.96 -29.42 -5.82
N ASN A 455 -7.05 -28.23 -5.24
CA ASN A 455 -6.77 -27.98 -3.83
C ASN A 455 -7.70 -28.78 -2.92
N ASP A 456 -9.02 -28.78 -3.25
CA ASP A 456 -10.03 -29.51 -2.47
C ASP A 456 -9.83 -31.04 -2.57
N ALA A 457 -9.41 -31.55 -3.71
CA ALA A 457 -9.12 -32.97 -3.90
C ALA A 457 -7.87 -33.44 -3.12
N ALA A 458 -6.91 -32.57 -2.88
CA ALA A 458 -5.72 -32.78 -2.06
C ALA A 458 -4.94 -34.10 -2.38
N ARG A 459 -4.73 -34.40 -3.67
CA ARG A 459 -4.20 -35.71 -4.12
C ARG A 459 -2.69 -35.88 -4.07
N GLY A 460 -2.00 -35.07 -3.29
CA GLY A 460 -0.54 -35.08 -3.21
C GLY A 460 0.11 -34.42 -4.43
N ARG A 461 1.43 -34.23 -4.37
CA ARG A 461 2.20 -33.37 -5.28
C ARG A 461 2.05 -33.75 -6.75
N PHE A 462 2.28 -35.04 -7.09
CA PHE A 462 2.33 -35.46 -8.48
C PHE A 462 1.00 -35.21 -9.22
N LEU A 463 -0.13 -35.67 -8.65
CA LEU A 463 -1.43 -35.51 -9.28
C LEU A 463 -1.89 -34.05 -9.25
N SER A 464 -1.53 -33.27 -8.23
CA SER A 464 -1.84 -31.84 -8.17
C SER A 464 -1.08 -31.06 -9.23
N VAL A 465 0.21 -31.35 -9.46
CA VAL A 465 1.01 -30.73 -10.52
C VAL A 465 0.49 -31.11 -11.90
N LEU A 466 0.13 -32.40 -12.12
CA LEU A 466 -0.50 -32.85 -13.37
C LEU A 466 -1.83 -32.12 -13.60
N GLY A 467 -2.67 -32.03 -12.58
CA GLY A 467 -3.96 -31.34 -12.66
C GLY A 467 -3.81 -29.86 -13.02
N VAL A 468 -2.89 -29.14 -12.37
CA VAL A 468 -2.65 -27.72 -12.69
C VAL A 468 -2.05 -27.56 -14.08
N SER A 469 -1.20 -28.48 -14.53
CA SER A 469 -0.69 -28.46 -15.91
C SER A 469 -1.84 -28.60 -16.92
N LEU A 470 -2.76 -29.54 -16.70
CA LEU A 470 -3.96 -29.69 -17.54
C LEU A 470 -4.87 -28.44 -17.47
N ALA A 471 -5.05 -27.87 -16.30
CA ALA A 471 -5.85 -26.65 -16.10
C ALA A 471 -5.24 -25.46 -16.85
N LEU A 472 -3.91 -25.27 -16.82
CA LEU A 472 -3.22 -24.23 -17.59
C LEU A 472 -3.38 -24.46 -19.11
N LEU A 473 -3.18 -25.68 -19.57
CA LEU A 473 -3.30 -26.04 -21.00
C LEU A 473 -4.72 -25.76 -21.50
N ARG A 474 -5.77 -26.21 -20.80
CA ARG A 474 -7.15 -26.05 -21.25
C ARG A 474 -7.66 -24.62 -21.25
N ASN A 475 -7.11 -23.77 -20.37
CA ASN A 475 -7.52 -22.38 -20.22
C ASN A 475 -6.67 -21.42 -21.06
N TYR A 476 -5.71 -21.91 -21.85
CA TYR A 476 -4.84 -21.10 -22.72
C TYR A 476 -5.42 -20.98 -24.13
N ASP A 477 -5.50 -19.75 -24.63
CA ASP A 477 -5.80 -19.50 -26.05
C ASP A 477 -4.56 -19.01 -26.80
N PRO A 478 -3.96 -19.84 -27.65
CA PRO A 478 -2.76 -19.46 -28.39
C PRO A 478 -2.97 -18.33 -29.39
N PHE A 479 -4.18 -18.13 -29.93
CA PHE A 479 -4.41 -17.15 -30.98
C PHE A 479 -4.47 -15.71 -30.46
N THR A 480 -4.84 -15.52 -29.22
CA THR A 480 -4.93 -14.21 -28.56
C THR A 480 -3.69 -13.89 -27.69
N SER A 481 -2.76 -14.84 -27.55
CA SER A 481 -1.50 -14.62 -26.84
C SER A 481 -0.51 -13.77 -27.66
N PRO A 482 0.49 -13.12 -27.04
CA PRO A 482 1.51 -12.36 -27.75
C PRO A 482 2.16 -13.19 -28.88
N LYS A 483 2.57 -12.52 -29.97
CA LYS A 483 3.02 -13.18 -31.20
C LYS A 483 4.09 -14.25 -30.99
N HIS A 484 5.06 -13.97 -30.14
CA HIS A 484 6.19 -14.85 -29.85
C HIS A 484 6.03 -15.68 -28.57
N PHE A 485 4.94 -15.47 -27.81
CA PHE A 485 4.67 -16.22 -26.58
C PHE A 485 4.16 -17.62 -26.90
N LYS A 486 4.78 -18.63 -26.30
CA LYS A 486 4.45 -20.04 -26.50
C LYS A 486 3.82 -20.62 -25.24
N LEU A 487 3.11 -21.72 -25.42
CA LEU A 487 2.60 -22.51 -24.32
C LEU A 487 3.70 -22.94 -23.33
N SER A 488 4.90 -23.27 -23.85
CA SER A 488 6.09 -23.57 -23.02
C SER A 488 6.52 -22.39 -22.13
N ASP A 489 6.35 -21.14 -22.62
CA ASP A 489 6.69 -19.95 -21.86
C ASP A 489 5.69 -19.74 -20.71
N LEU A 490 4.38 -20.00 -20.96
CA LEU A 490 3.36 -19.98 -19.91
C LEU A 490 3.68 -21.01 -18.82
N MET A 491 3.98 -22.26 -19.20
CA MET A 491 4.33 -23.32 -18.25
C MET A 491 5.59 -22.98 -17.45
N ALA A 492 6.62 -22.44 -18.10
CA ALA A 492 7.84 -22.01 -17.43
C ALA A 492 7.61 -20.84 -16.45
N LYS A 493 6.76 -19.87 -16.82
CA LYS A 493 6.39 -18.78 -15.93
C LYS A 493 5.67 -19.28 -14.67
N PHE A 494 4.71 -20.16 -14.87
CA PHE A 494 3.95 -20.74 -13.77
C PHE A 494 4.84 -21.58 -12.86
N ASP A 495 5.69 -22.42 -13.44
CA ASP A 495 6.68 -23.22 -12.70
C ASP A 495 7.65 -22.35 -11.89
N LYS A 496 8.14 -21.26 -12.48
CA LYS A 496 9.02 -20.28 -11.82
C LYS A 496 8.34 -19.61 -10.62
N CYS A 497 7.02 -19.39 -10.68
CA CYS A 497 6.24 -18.77 -9.59
C CYS A 497 5.93 -19.76 -8.46
N PHE A 498 5.57 -21.00 -8.80
CA PHE A 498 5.00 -21.94 -7.84
C PHE A 498 5.90 -23.15 -7.51
N GLY A 499 7.03 -23.33 -8.18
CA GLY A 499 8.00 -24.35 -7.82
C GLY A 499 7.54 -25.78 -8.12
N MET A 500 6.83 -26.01 -9.23
CA MET A 500 6.27 -27.31 -9.57
C MET A 500 7.34 -28.35 -9.95
N SER A 501 8.30 -27.97 -10.79
CA SER A 501 9.34 -28.85 -11.32
C SER A 501 10.54 -28.98 -10.40
N LYS A 502 11.33 -30.05 -10.61
CA LYS A 502 12.63 -30.21 -9.95
C LYS A 502 13.58 -29.05 -10.25
N LYS A 503 13.54 -28.50 -11.48
CA LYS A 503 14.33 -27.32 -11.89
C LYS A 503 14.03 -26.12 -10.99
N ALA A 504 12.74 -25.82 -10.76
CA ALA A 504 12.34 -24.72 -9.91
C ALA A 504 12.77 -24.93 -8.45
N GLN A 505 12.62 -26.13 -7.93
CA GLN A 505 12.99 -26.49 -6.55
C GLN A 505 14.49 -26.44 -6.28
N THR A 506 15.32 -26.77 -7.27
CA THR A 506 16.78 -26.76 -7.15
C THR A 506 17.41 -25.41 -7.50
N GLY A 507 16.61 -24.36 -7.64
CA GLY A 507 17.12 -23.00 -7.96
C GLY A 507 17.54 -22.80 -9.41
N GLY A 508 17.06 -23.65 -10.35
CA GLY A 508 17.38 -23.52 -11.78
C GLY A 508 16.87 -22.23 -12.44
N TYR A 509 15.93 -21.54 -11.81
CA TYR A 509 15.49 -20.19 -12.19
C TYR A 509 16.08 -19.07 -11.31
N GLY A 510 17.08 -19.38 -10.46
CA GLY A 510 17.57 -18.53 -9.40
C GLY A 510 16.73 -18.63 -8.12
N LYS A 511 17.39 -18.63 -6.96
CA LYS A 511 16.73 -18.73 -5.66
C LYS A 511 15.79 -17.55 -5.40
N VAL A 512 14.68 -17.83 -4.74
CA VAL A 512 13.70 -16.82 -4.28
C VAL A 512 13.87 -16.53 -2.80
N THR A 513 14.15 -17.57 -2.02
CA THR A 513 14.27 -17.56 -0.56
C THR A 513 15.71 -17.85 -0.13
N GLY A 514 16.04 -17.55 1.10
CA GLY A 514 17.40 -17.72 1.62
C GLY A 514 18.38 -16.68 1.08
N ASP A 515 19.66 -16.96 1.18
CA ASP A 515 20.71 -16.07 0.67
C ASP A 515 20.74 -16.14 -0.85
N ARG A 516 20.42 -15.03 -1.49
CA ARG A 516 20.42 -14.87 -2.93
C ARG A 516 21.76 -14.29 -3.39
N THR A 517 22.35 -14.87 -4.41
CA THR A 517 23.53 -14.34 -5.08
C THR A 517 23.12 -13.45 -6.27
N MET A 518 24.05 -12.66 -6.79
CA MET A 518 23.84 -11.91 -8.04
C MET A 518 23.53 -12.87 -9.22
N ASP A 519 24.11 -14.07 -9.24
CA ASP A 519 23.79 -15.10 -10.23
C ASP A 519 22.32 -15.54 -10.15
N ASP A 520 21.77 -15.74 -8.95
CA ASP A 520 20.35 -16.03 -8.75
C ASP A 520 19.46 -14.89 -9.29
N ILE A 521 19.85 -13.64 -9.05
CA ILE A 521 19.12 -12.47 -9.52
C ILE A 521 19.15 -12.38 -11.04
N VAL A 522 20.32 -12.56 -11.64
CA VAL A 522 20.50 -12.57 -13.10
C VAL A 522 19.68 -13.70 -13.74
N LYS A 523 19.72 -14.92 -13.19
CA LYS A 523 18.90 -16.05 -13.67
C LYS A 523 17.40 -15.74 -13.62
N ARG A 524 16.94 -15.07 -12.56
CA ARG A 524 15.52 -14.67 -12.45
C ARG A 524 15.13 -13.58 -13.43
N ARG A 525 16.03 -12.67 -13.75
CA ARG A 525 15.80 -11.55 -14.67
C ARG A 525 16.02 -11.90 -16.14
N ASN A 526 16.68 -13.03 -16.44
CA ASN A 526 17.13 -13.40 -17.79
C ASN A 526 16.09 -14.14 -18.63
N ASP A 527 14.79 -13.99 -18.35
CA ASP A 527 13.74 -14.49 -19.22
C ASP A 527 13.24 -13.40 -20.16
N ARG A 528 12.77 -13.80 -21.33
CA ARG A 528 12.27 -12.87 -22.35
C ARG A 528 11.03 -12.10 -21.90
N TRP A 529 10.16 -12.72 -21.12
CA TRP A 529 8.84 -12.20 -20.80
C TRP A 529 8.81 -11.54 -19.42
N ASN A 530 8.38 -10.30 -19.35
CA ASN A 530 8.01 -9.66 -18.11
C ASN A 530 6.51 -9.89 -17.83
N PHE A 531 6.22 -10.32 -16.60
CA PHE A 531 4.87 -10.36 -16.07
C PHE A 531 4.69 -9.07 -15.25
N LEU A 532 4.26 -8.01 -15.95
CA LEU A 532 3.97 -6.74 -15.29
C LEU A 532 2.66 -6.87 -14.53
N PHE A 533 2.72 -6.69 -13.22
CA PHE A 533 1.56 -6.67 -12.36
C PHE A 533 1.23 -5.22 -11.98
N ILE A 534 0.03 -4.76 -12.34
CA ILE A 534 -0.51 -3.46 -11.98
C ILE A 534 -1.51 -3.68 -10.87
N ALA A 535 -1.19 -3.19 -9.67
CA ALA A 535 -2.05 -3.30 -8.50
C ALA A 535 -2.59 -1.95 -8.07
N GLY A 536 -3.81 -1.95 -7.52
CA GLY A 536 -4.39 -0.88 -6.73
C GLY A 536 -4.63 -1.36 -5.32
N MET A 537 -4.10 -0.65 -4.32
CA MET A 537 -4.37 -0.92 -2.90
C MET A 537 -5.01 0.33 -2.29
N TRP A 538 -6.26 0.21 -1.84
CA TRP A 538 -6.99 1.32 -1.27
C TRP A 538 -7.12 1.18 0.24
N PHE A 539 -6.36 1.98 0.95
CA PHE A 539 -6.47 2.10 2.40
C PHE A 539 -7.69 2.92 2.78
N GLN A 540 -8.32 2.54 3.88
CA GLN A 540 -9.49 3.24 4.38
C GLN A 540 -9.10 4.56 5.04
N ASP A 541 -10.04 5.49 5.09
CA ASP A 541 -10.07 6.63 6.00
C ASP A 541 -11.36 6.62 6.83
N LEU A 542 -11.54 7.58 7.72
CA LEU A 542 -12.69 7.62 8.60
C LEU A 542 -14.03 7.75 7.85
N PHE A 543 -14.04 8.25 6.61
CA PHE A 543 -15.27 8.43 5.83
C PHE A 543 -15.78 7.13 5.20
N ASN A 544 -14.87 6.21 4.84
CA ASN A 544 -15.19 4.92 4.23
C ASN A 544 -14.78 3.72 5.09
N TYR A 545 -14.64 3.91 6.39
CA TYR A 545 -14.20 2.87 7.31
C TYR A 545 -15.22 1.74 7.42
N ASP A 546 -14.75 0.51 7.23
CA ASP A 546 -15.50 -0.74 7.30
C ASP A 546 -14.68 -1.76 8.12
N PHE A 547 -15.18 -2.16 9.28
CA PHE A 547 -14.49 -3.10 10.17
C PHE A 547 -14.20 -4.44 9.52
N ARG A 548 -15.04 -4.90 8.59
CA ARG A 548 -14.82 -6.17 7.87
C ARG A 548 -13.56 -6.13 7.00
N ARG A 549 -13.19 -4.95 6.52
CA ARG A 549 -11.92 -4.76 5.79
C ARG A 549 -10.72 -4.79 6.74
N THR A 550 -10.84 -4.24 7.93
CA THR A 550 -9.76 -4.28 8.95
C THR A 550 -9.60 -5.68 9.52
N GLU A 551 -10.66 -6.40 9.81
CA GLU A 551 -10.64 -7.79 10.27
C GLU A 551 -9.98 -8.75 9.29
N GLN A 552 -10.04 -8.45 8.00
CA GLN A 552 -9.39 -9.22 6.94
C GLN A 552 -8.06 -8.64 6.47
N CYS A 553 -7.47 -7.75 7.24
CA CYS A 553 -6.19 -7.16 6.90
C CYS A 553 -5.08 -8.21 6.79
N ILE A 554 -4.21 -8.06 5.78
CA ILE A 554 -3.05 -8.93 5.54
C ILE A 554 -1.72 -8.19 5.67
N ILE A 555 -1.76 -6.91 6.04
CA ILE A 555 -0.60 -6.04 6.24
C ILE A 555 -0.68 -5.38 7.62
N PRO A 556 -0.50 -6.15 8.71
CA PRO A 556 -0.49 -5.58 10.06
C PRO A 556 0.76 -4.73 10.29
N TYR A 557 0.63 -3.75 11.16
CA TYR A 557 1.74 -3.08 11.80
C TYR A 557 2.15 -3.84 13.07
N ALA A 558 3.44 -4.11 13.23
CA ALA A 558 3.98 -4.50 14.51
C ALA A 558 4.36 -3.26 15.31
N THR A 559 3.86 -3.18 16.53
CA THR A 559 4.07 -2.08 17.47
C THR A 559 4.43 -2.61 18.85
N GLN A 560 4.91 -1.75 19.75
CA GLN A 560 5.19 -2.12 21.13
C GLN A 560 3.94 -2.62 21.89
N GLU A 561 2.74 -2.27 21.41
CA GLU A 561 1.45 -2.71 21.97
C GLU A 561 0.86 -3.94 21.28
N GLY A 562 1.56 -4.52 20.28
CA GLY A 562 1.12 -5.68 19.52
C GLY A 562 0.90 -5.39 18.03
N GLU A 563 0.33 -6.37 17.32
CA GLU A 563 0.03 -6.24 15.89
C GLU A 563 -1.34 -5.60 15.68
N ILE A 564 -1.39 -4.55 14.87
CA ILE A 564 -2.61 -3.80 14.57
C ILE A 564 -2.80 -3.74 13.06
N SER A 565 -4.04 -3.93 12.57
CA SER A 565 -4.32 -3.85 11.13
C SER A 565 -3.93 -2.47 10.57
N PHE A 566 -3.45 -2.45 9.31
CA PHE A 566 -2.94 -1.24 8.67
C PHE A 566 -3.90 -0.04 8.80
N CYS A 567 -5.18 -0.24 8.48
CA CYS A 567 -6.17 0.83 8.52
C CYS A 567 -6.54 1.24 9.96
N ALA A 568 -6.62 0.31 10.92
CA ALA A 568 -6.88 0.67 12.31
C ALA A 568 -5.72 1.48 12.91
N TYR A 569 -4.47 1.11 12.59
CA TYR A 569 -3.28 1.81 13.05
C TYR A 569 -3.21 3.24 12.52
N ASN A 570 -3.42 3.43 11.23
CA ASN A 570 -3.20 4.72 10.58
C ASN A 570 -4.44 5.64 10.57
N THR A 571 -5.64 5.09 10.38
CA THR A 571 -6.82 5.89 10.01
C THR A 571 -8.02 5.67 10.88
N GLY A 572 -8.25 4.46 11.38
CA GLY A 572 -9.40 4.13 12.22
C GLY A 572 -9.38 4.92 13.54
N VAL A 573 -9.22 4.23 14.63
CA VAL A 573 -8.99 4.90 15.92
C VAL A 573 -7.75 5.78 15.88
N GLY A 574 -6.80 5.46 14.95
CA GLY A 574 -5.53 6.18 14.82
C GLY A 574 -4.55 5.78 15.92
N TRP A 575 -4.42 4.49 16.15
CA TRP A 575 -3.48 3.93 17.13
C TRP A 575 -2.05 4.43 16.95
N ARG A 576 -1.64 4.82 15.74
CA ARG A 576 -0.35 5.45 15.48
C ARG A 576 -0.09 6.61 16.44
N ASN A 577 -0.99 7.58 16.47
CA ASN A 577 -0.80 8.80 17.26
C ASN A 577 -0.72 8.50 18.76
N ILE A 578 -1.48 7.50 19.20
CA ILE A 578 -1.53 7.08 20.62
C ILE A 578 -0.23 6.35 20.98
N ILE A 579 0.14 5.31 20.22
CA ILE A 579 1.28 4.45 20.51
C ILE A 579 2.60 5.20 20.34
N GLU A 580 2.76 5.95 19.25
CA GLU A 580 3.96 6.77 19.06
C GLU A 580 4.14 7.83 20.16
N LYS A 581 3.03 8.36 20.70
CA LYS A 581 3.09 9.29 21.84
C LYS A 581 3.43 8.58 23.13
N MET A 582 2.87 7.39 23.38
CA MET A 582 3.19 6.59 24.58
C MET A 582 4.68 6.18 24.62
N HIS A 583 5.23 5.81 23.48
CA HIS A 583 6.60 5.32 23.31
C HIS A 583 7.53 6.37 22.67
N MET A 584 7.20 7.66 22.81
CA MET A 584 8.06 8.70 22.22
C MET A 584 9.48 8.67 22.78
N THR A 585 10.45 8.77 21.88
CA THR A 585 11.87 8.80 22.25
C THR A 585 12.25 10.14 22.91
N ALA A 586 11.77 11.24 22.32
CA ALA A 586 12.02 12.60 22.82
C ALA A 586 11.00 13.58 22.23
N THR A 587 10.86 14.76 22.84
CA THR A 587 10.24 15.89 22.14
C THR A 587 11.08 16.30 20.94
N LEU A 588 10.47 16.87 19.92
CA LEU A 588 11.20 17.29 18.71
C LEU A 588 12.32 18.30 19.03
N THR A 589 12.07 19.23 19.94
CA THR A 589 13.06 20.21 20.42
C THR A 589 14.26 19.50 21.04
N LYS A 590 14.01 18.62 22.01
CA LYS A 590 15.08 17.88 22.69
C LYS A 590 15.88 17.00 21.74
N TRP A 591 15.22 16.35 20.77
CA TRP A 591 15.90 15.57 19.76
C TRP A 591 16.85 16.41 18.92
N TYR A 592 16.43 17.61 18.49
CA TYR A 592 17.28 18.50 17.69
C TYR A 592 18.46 19.09 18.52
N GLU A 593 18.25 19.32 19.79
CA GLU A 593 19.34 19.72 20.71
C GLU A 593 20.39 18.61 20.82
N ASP A 594 19.98 17.37 21.02
CA ASP A 594 20.88 16.23 21.28
C ASP A 594 21.52 15.65 20.01
N LYS A 595 20.78 15.58 18.92
CA LYS A 595 21.18 14.86 17.68
C LYS A 595 21.41 15.79 16.48
N GLY A 596 21.08 17.06 16.62
CA GLY A 596 21.06 18.00 15.48
C GLY A 596 19.88 17.79 14.55
N ARG A 597 19.66 18.75 13.68
CA ARG A 597 18.59 18.72 12.68
C ARG A 597 19.07 17.97 11.44
N HIS A 598 18.38 16.89 11.07
CA HIS A 598 18.64 16.22 9.80
C HIS A 598 18.19 17.09 8.62
N GLU A 599 18.78 16.87 7.43
CA GLU A 599 18.43 17.59 6.23
C GLU A 599 17.00 17.23 5.79
N ILE A 600 16.18 18.27 5.53
CA ILE A 600 14.81 18.13 5.03
C ILE A 600 14.71 18.88 3.71
N PHE A 601 14.24 18.18 2.67
CA PHE A 601 13.95 18.75 1.37
C PHE A 601 12.48 19.19 1.33
N ALA A 602 12.27 20.49 1.24
CA ALA A 602 10.96 21.14 1.23
C ALA A 602 11.03 22.43 0.42
N GLY A 603 9.88 23.02 0.09
CA GLY A 603 9.82 24.30 -0.62
C GLY A 603 10.50 24.29 -1.99
N ASN A 604 10.44 23.14 -2.68
CA ASN A 604 11.09 22.90 -3.98
C ASN A 604 12.63 22.91 -3.96
N LYS A 605 13.24 22.72 -2.78
CA LYS A 605 14.69 22.51 -2.69
C LYS A 605 15.07 21.23 -3.46
N ALA A 606 16.06 21.34 -4.35
CA ALA A 606 16.58 20.20 -5.09
C ALA A 606 17.51 19.33 -4.24
N VAL A 607 17.44 18.01 -4.44
CA VAL A 607 18.37 17.03 -3.87
C VAL A 607 19.67 17.07 -4.68
N PRO A 608 20.85 17.23 -4.07
CA PRO A 608 22.11 17.16 -4.80
C PRO A 608 22.34 15.73 -5.31
N LEU A 609 22.46 15.58 -6.61
CA LEU A 609 22.78 14.34 -7.30
C LEU A 609 24.13 14.47 -8.00
N THR A 610 25.03 13.52 -7.77
CA THR A 610 26.41 13.55 -8.32
C THR A 610 26.47 13.26 -9.81
N GLU A 611 25.51 12.51 -10.35
CA GLU A 611 25.41 12.17 -11.77
C GLU A 611 23.95 12.13 -12.22
N LYS A 612 23.69 12.48 -13.49
CA LYS A 612 22.35 12.45 -14.09
C LYS A 612 22.08 11.22 -14.96
N ALA A 613 23.07 10.34 -15.14
CA ALA A 613 22.95 9.22 -16.07
C ALA A 613 21.97 8.14 -15.57
N HIS A 614 21.04 7.77 -16.40
CA HIS A 614 20.17 6.60 -16.27
C HIS A 614 19.94 5.97 -17.64
N ASN A 615 19.63 4.65 -17.65
CA ASN A 615 19.30 3.87 -18.84
C ASN A 615 17.80 3.57 -18.95
N LEU A 616 16.96 4.38 -18.31
CA LEU A 616 15.51 4.28 -18.40
C LEU A 616 15.02 4.99 -19.67
N VAL A 617 14.05 4.38 -20.33
CA VAL A 617 13.38 4.96 -21.49
C VAL A 617 12.32 5.92 -20.99
N LEU A 618 12.38 7.16 -21.44
CA LEU A 618 11.41 8.20 -21.11
C LEU A 618 10.69 8.66 -22.38
N ASN A 619 9.41 8.86 -22.28
CA ASN A 619 8.63 9.54 -23.30
C ASN A 619 8.63 11.05 -23.00
N GLU A 620 9.25 11.86 -23.86
CA GLU A 620 9.36 13.31 -23.67
C GLU A 620 8.00 14.02 -23.67
N GLU A 621 7.01 13.50 -24.40
CA GLU A 621 5.67 14.08 -24.42
C GLU A 621 4.97 13.88 -23.07
N HIS A 622 5.15 12.74 -22.42
CA HIS A 622 4.62 12.50 -21.08
C HIS A 622 5.27 13.41 -20.04
N VAL A 623 6.59 13.63 -20.15
CA VAL A 623 7.31 14.57 -19.27
C VAL A 623 6.79 16.00 -19.47
N LYS A 624 6.50 16.41 -20.70
CA LYS A 624 5.93 17.73 -21.02
C LYS A 624 4.48 17.87 -20.57
N ALA A 625 3.67 16.80 -20.73
CA ALA A 625 2.27 16.79 -20.30
C ALA A 625 2.14 16.97 -18.78
N GLY A 626 3.07 16.40 -18.00
CA GLY A 626 3.15 16.62 -16.56
C GLY A 626 3.28 18.09 -16.16
N ARG A 627 3.87 18.93 -17.04
CA ARG A 627 4.04 20.37 -16.79
C ARG A 627 2.76 21.20 -16.89
N GLN A 628 1.78 20.76 -17.70
CA GLN A 628 0.54 21.52 -17.91
C GLN A 628 -0.40 21.42 -16.70
N HIS A 629 -0.42 20.28 -16.03
CA HIS A 629 -1.25 20.08 -14.84
C HIS A 629 -0.76 20.81 -13.60
N ASP A 630 0.52 21.15 -13.55
CA ASP A 630 1.15 21.78 -12.41
C ASP A 630 0.62 23.20 -12.10
N LEU A 631 0.01 23.87 -13.07
CA LEU A 631 -0.54 25.22 -12.88
C LEU A 631 -1.84 25.20 -12.07
N ASP A 632 -2.70 24.21 -12.31
CA ASP A 632 -3.98 24.06 -11.58
C ASP A 632 -3.76 23.46 -10.19
N ASP A 633 -2.83 22.50 -10.06
CA ASP A 633 -2.47 21.87 -8.78
C ASP A 633 -1.79 22.85 -7.81
N LYS A 634 -1.02 23.82 -8.28
CA LYS A 634 -0.44 24.87 -7.43
C LYS A 634 -1.51 25.70 -6.74
N GLY A 635 -2.63 25.95 -7.40
CA GLY A 635 -3.79 26.62 -6.83
C GLY A 635 -4.40 25.82 -5.67
N ILE A 636 -4.64 24.53 -5.88
CA ILE A 636 -5.23 23.62 -4.88
C ILE A 636 -4.28 23.44 -3.68
N ALA A 637 -2.99 23.16 -3.93
CA ALA A 637 -2.00 23.02 -2.87
C ALA A 637 -1.77 24.32 -2.08
N LYS A 638 -1.80 25.47 -2.75
CA LYS A 638 -1.69 26.78 -2.11
C LYS A 638 -2.87 27.05 -1.19
N THR A 639 -4.10 26.82 -1.65
CA THR A 639 -5.33 27.01 -0.86
C THR A 639 -5.35 26.07 0.35
N ALA A 640 -4.95 24.82 0.19
CA ALA A 640 -4.85 23.85 1.28
C ALA A 640 -3.81 24.28 2.34
N ARG A 641 -2.65 24.82 1.91
CA ARG A 641 -1.63 25.35 2.83
C ARG A 641 -2.13 26.57 3.59
N GLU A 642 -2.79 27.49 2.89
CA GLU A 642 -3.37 28.69 3.50
C GLU A 642 -4.43 28.32 4.52
N GLU A 643 -5.32 27.38 4.22
CA GLU A 643 -6.34 26.89 5.14
C GLU A 643 -5.73 26.17 6.35
N LYS A 644 -4.71 25.33 6.13
CA LYS A 644 -3.97 24.66 7.22
C LYS A 644 -3.27 25.67 8.12
N THR A 645 -2.63 26.67 7.54
CA THR A 645 -1.97 27.75 8.31
C THR A 645 -3.00 28.50 9.13
N ARG A 646 -4.14 28.84 8.54
CA ARG A 646 -5.25 29.52 9.24
C ARG A 646 -5.75 28.68 10.42
N LYS A 647 -6.05 27.37 10.21
CA LYS A 647 -6.51 26.47 11.27
C LYS A 647 -5.48 26.31 12.38
N ARG A 648 -4.18 26.21 12.02
CA ARG A 648 -3.09 26.16 13.01
C ARG A 648 -3.01 27.43 13.84
N ASP A 649 -3.15 28.58 13.21
CA ASP A 649 -3.08 29.88 13.88
C ASP A 649 -4.32 30.11 14.77
N GLU A 650 -5.50 29.64 14.33
CA GLU A 650 -6.72 29.64 15.14
C GLU A 650 -6.60 28.71 16.35
N ALA A 651 -6.08 27.49 16.16
CA ALA A 651 -5.83 26.55 17.26
C ALA A 651 -4.78 27.07 18.23
N LEU A 652 -3.72 27.73 17.74
CA LEU A 652 -2.71 28.35 18.59
C LEU A 652 -3.29 29.51 19.39
N LYS A 653 -4.10 30.36 18.77
CA LYS A 653 -4.82 31.44 19.48
C LYS A 653 -5.73 30.91 20.57
N ALA A 654 -6.53 29.86 20.25
CA ALA A 654 -7.41 29.23 21.23
C ALA A 654 -6.61 28.60 22.41
N LYS A 655 -5.46 27.98 22.12
CA LYS A 655 -4.56 27.43 23.13
C LYS A 655 -3.99 28.54 24.04
N ILE A 656 -3.51 29.63 23.44
CA ILE A 656 -3.01 30.81 24.20
C ILE A 656 -4.08 31.38 25.09
N GLU A 657 -5.32 31.47 24.59
CA GLU A 657 -6.46 32.02 25.36
C GLU A 657 -6.85 31.08 26.51
N ASN A 658 -6.87 29.77 26.28
CA ASN A 658 -7.08 28.76 27.30
C ASN A 658 -5.96 28.76 28.36
N ASP A 659 -4.70 28.87 27.96
CA ASP A 659 -3.56 28.96 28.88
C ASP A 659 -3.61 30.24 29.73
N LYS A 660 -4.07 31.36 29.12
CA LYS A 660 -4.29 32.61 29.82
C LYS A 660 -5.42 32.49 30.87
N MET A 661 -6.53 31.86 30.49
CA MET A 661 -7.65 31.61 31.43
C MET A 661 -7.23 30.64 32.54
N ALA A 662 -6.51 29.58 32.24
CA ALA A 662 -5.98 28.65 33.25
C ALA A 662 -5.01 29.34 34.23
N ARG A 663 -4.17 30.26 33.73
CA ARG A 663 -3.29 31.06 34.57
C ARG A 663 -4.07 32.01 35.48
N LEU A 664 -5.05 32.74 34.95
CA LEU A 664 -5.92 33.61 35.72
C LEU A 664 -6.68 32.84 36.80
N TYR A 665 -7.14 31.62 36.48
CA TYR A 665 -7.80 30.75 37.47
C TYR A 665 -6.85 30.35 38.59
N ARG A 666 -5.61 29.96 38.28
CA ARG A 666 -4.59 29.60 39.27
C ARG A 666 -4.23 30.80 40.17
N GLU A 667 -3.98 31.96 39.54
CA GLU A 667 -3.59 33.17 40.26
C GLU A 667 -4.73 33.72 41.15
N HIS A 668 -5.97 33.78 40.66
CA HIS A 668 -7.07 34.45 41.32
C HIS A 668 -8.02 33.55 42.13
N VAL A 669 -8.11 32.26 41.73
CA VAL A 669 -9.00 31.31 42.41
C VAL A 669 -8.23 30.39 43.36
N LEU A 670 -7.07 29.87 42.90
CA LEU A 670 -6.24 28.95 43.69
C LEU A 670 -5.16 29.67 44.52
N GLY A 671 -4.94 30.97 44.33
CA GLY A 671 -3.97 31.75 45.11
C GLY A 671 -2.49 31.36 44.87
N GLU A 672 -2.16 30.76 43.73
CA GLU A 672 -0.80 30.41 43.40
C GLU A 672 0.06 31.67 43.15
N LYS A 673 1.24 31.77 43.80
CA LYS A 673 2.15 32.90 43.59
C LYS A 673 2.75 32.90 42.22
N LYS A 674 2.91 34.09 41.59
CA LYS A 674 3.64 34.25 40.32
C LYS A 674 5.01 33.58 40.35
N ILE A 675 5.32 32.75 39.36
CA ILE A 675 6.67 32.24 39.14
C ILE A 675 7.48 33.39 38.52
N GLU A 676 8.44 33.93 39.25
CA GLU A 676 9.38 34.93 38.69
C GLU A 676 10.24 34.30 37.59
N GLY A 677 10.29 34.94 36.45
CA GLY A 677 11.04 34.47 35.27
C GLY A 677 10.23 33.90 34.12
N PHE A 678 8.90 33.81 34.25
CA PHE A 678 8.06 33.35 33.16
C PHE A 678 7.80 34.49 32.15
N VAL A 679 8.32 34.37 30.93
CA VAL A 679 8.01 35.27 29.83
C VAL A 679 6.63 34.87 29.26
N PRO A 680 5.59 35.71 29.34
CA PRO A 680 4.29 35.39 28.72
C PRO A 680 4.44 35.11 27.23
N LEU A 681 3.68 34.15 26.72
CA LEU A 681 3.67 33.82 25.27
C LEU A 681 3.30 35.02 24.40
N ASP A 682 2.54 35.98 24.92
CA ASP A 682 2.17 37.26 24.29
C ASP A 682 3.44 38.12 23.98
N GLY A 683 4.47 38.06 24.81
CA GLY A 683 5.75 38.72 24.56
C GLY A 683 6.56 38.06 23.41
N LEU A 684 6.43 36.76 23.27
CA LEU A 684 7.07 36.01 22.19
C LEU A 684 6.37 36.22 20.83
N LEU A 685 5.04 36.40 20.83
CA LEU A 685 4.28 36.68 19.61
C LEU A 685 4.56 38.09 19.05
N ASN A 686 4.82 39.07 19.91
CA ASN A 686 5.20 40.44 19.51
C ASN A 686 6.67 40.54 19.06
N SER A 687 7.52 39.55 19.35
CA SER A 687 8.91 39.50 18.93
C SER A 687 9.13 38.65 17.65
N MET A 688 8.11 37.94 17.16
CA MET A 688 8.19 37.24 15.89
C MET A 688 7.96 38.24 14.74
N PRO A 689 8.83 38.29 13.71
CA PRO A 689 8.59 39.14 12.55
C PRO A 689 7.27 38.71 11.90
N MET A 690 6.30 39.64 11.89
CA MET A 690 5.05 39.45 11.15
C MET A 690 5.39 39.20 9.69
N ALA A 691 4.79 38.17 9.12
CA ALA A 691 4.85 37.97 7.66
C ALA A 691 4.45 39.29 6.96
N PRO A 692 5.18 39.74 5.95
CA PRO A 692 4.86 41.01 5.28
C PRO A 692 3.41 40.96 4.82
N LYS A 693 2.66 42.01 5.15
CA LYS A 693 1.29 42.20 4.62
C LYS A 693 1.38 42.19 3.10
N PRO A 694 0.48 41.54 2.38
CA PRO A 694 0.40 41.65 0.94
C PRO A 694 0.25 43.13 0.60
N ALA A 695 1.08 43.61 -0.33
CA ALA A 695 1.04 45.00 -0.83
C ALA A 695 -0.38 45.27 -1.34
N THR A 696 -1.05 46.25 -0.74
CA THR A 696 -2.29 46.81 -1.27
C THR A 696 -1.96 47.45 -2.60
N GLU A 697 -2.50 46.91 -3.70
CA GLU A 697 -2.51 47.60 -4.99
C GLU A 697 -3.22 48.94 -4.82
N THR A 698 -2.45 50.00 -4.83
CA THR A 698 -2.95 51.36 -5.04
C THR A 698 -3.43 51.48 -6.48
N LYS A 699 -4.74 51.55 -6.67
CA LYS A 699 -5.32 52.01 -7.91
C LYS A 699 -4.84 53.43 -8.14
N GLN A 700 -4.01 53.65 -9.18
CA GLN A 700 -3.76 54.96 -9.76
C GLN A 700 -5.02 55.34 -10.53
N GLU A 701 -5.72 56.38 -10.04
CA GLU A 701 -6.69 57.11 -10.82
C GLU A 701 -5.93 57.90 -11.88
N GLU A 702 -6.18 57.60 -13.15
CA GLU A 702 -5.80 58.47 -14.27
C GLU A 702 -6.68 59.74 -14.24
N VAL A 703 -6.05 60.84 -13.86
CA VAL A 703 -6.62 62.16 -14.10
C VAL A 703 -6.22 62.58 -15.53
N GLY A 704 -7.22 62.62 -16.39
CA GLY A 704 -7.08 63.19 -17.73
C GLY A 704 -6.76 64.69 -17.68
N ALA A 705 -5.74 65.09 -18.41
CA ALA A 705 -5.53 66.50 -18.77
C ALA A 705 -5.69 66.65 -20.30
N MET A 706 -6.70 67.39 -20.68
CA MET A 706 -6.83 67.98 -22.00
C MET A 706 -5.79 69.13 -22.15
N GLY A 707 -5.32 69.31 -23.35
CA GLY A 707 -4.86 70.63 -23.82
C GLY A 707 -3.66 70.60 -24.72
N ASP A 708 -3.98 70.96 -26.00
CA ASP A 708 -3.28 71.48 -27.15
C ASP A 708 -2.41 70.60 -28.02
#